data_d1e264ac3d0fde541bb2a888211b8947
#
_entry.id   d1e264ac3d0fde541bb2a888211b8947
#
_cell.length_a   1.000
_cell.length_b   1.000
_cell.length_c   1.000
_cell.angle_alpha   90.00
_cell.angle_beta   90.00
_cell.angle_gamma   90.00
#
_symmetry.space_group_name_H-M   'P 1'
#
loop_
_entity.id
_entity.type
_entity.pdbx_description
1 polymer ?
#
loop_
_entity_poly.entity_id
_entity_poly.type
_entity_poly.pdbx_seq_one_letter_code
_entity_poly.pdbx_strand_id
1 'polypeptide(L)'
;VFRTNRKAIVLNDVAQGNVWLPDSNMVLMDNWDEVENQLQESENEQDSPELTNEIADPEKREENTPPEAVDDEFGIRPGRSTILPVLDNDSDIDGDVLTASPTSQPAWGSVAVARSGRALQIADVDADQTGSTSFTYEASDGTATAPARVQVTIHPYSQNEAPTQLRASSVKIGQGAQIQYQALSDWRDPDGDPLFLKNAEAPEGLSVSFMEDGTMTITEEGSAAGPKTVVLTVADDQGAETRGELIVNVQEAGNLPPVANGDLFLAHPGETVTLDPLKNDTDPNGDPLMLAAVSGAPSGASITPDLERGTIDFVASSPGSYSFAYTISDGVATTLGIVRVVVVETVALPPVAENDTAVLPQGGSVLVAPLANDYDPTGGVLSITSIDSSSVPGLEVALIDRHLLRVTAPTGLEGTVSFSYTVSNGQGSASASVTVIPGASDRTDLPPVLKPDRGKVRVGDVGTVSVLANDRSPAGLNLQVESTLEYDRASALGTPFVTGNQVRLEAGDTPGTMDVTYSVIDSAGNRASSTVTFEILAASDHNQAPRPRDITAWATAGQATRIPVSLDGIDPDGDSVTLRGVDSSPQKGSATAKATWIEYTPNASESGTDSFTYTVEDRQGARASARVRVAVTPVPSLNQNPVAVPDTVLTRPDRMVTVNVLSNDLDPDGDPLSLEKDSLETATPELDPQVRSDTTVQVHTPSKVGTYLVSYTVSDGRGGSARGTLTVYVQDDAPLKAPIARDDFVDYDALPTDGSAVSVNVLENDEDPDGSIDEVTLSTADAGVTVSGSNLLIPTSESTRLVVYTITDRDGLTNSAVVRVPGRDSTAPFL
;
A
#
# COMPACT_ATOMS: atom_id res chain seq x y z
N VAL A 1 23.29 44.60 23.64
CA VAL A 1 23.32 43.33 24.39
C VAL A 1 22.49 42.28 23.63
N PHE A 2 23.07 41.12 23.35
CA PHE A 2 22.33 39.99 22.80
C PHE A 2 21.42 39.42 23.89
N ARG A 3 20.16 39.17 23.52
CA ARG A 3 19.20 38.46 24.35
C ARG A 3 18.56 37.37 23.50
N THR A 4 18.26 36.27 24.12
CA THR A 4 17.47 35.19 23.52
C THR A 4 16.12 35.18 24.21
N ASN A 5 15.05 35.16 23.40
CA ASN A 5 13.70 34.92 23.87
C ASN A 5 13.19 33.73 23.08
N ARG A 6 13.10 32.57 23.71
CA ARG A 6 12.80 31.26 23.08
C ARG A 6 13.76 30.96 21.91
N LYS A 7 13.30 31.01 20.67
CA LYS A 7 14.12 30.76 19.48
C LYS A 7 14.64 32.04 18.82
N ALA A 8 14.20 33.21 19.21
CA ALA A 8 14.64 34.48 18.62
C ALA A 8 15.88 35.04 19.34
N ILE A 9 16.93 35.32 18.57
CA ILE A 9 18.10 36.08 19.02
C ILE A 9 17.86 37.53 18.67
N VAL A 10 17.92 38.41 19.64
CA VAL A 10 17.76 39.86 19.43
C VAL A 10 18.99 40.60 19.93
N LEU A 11 19.44 41.60 19.17
CA LEU A 11 20.43 42.58 19.62
C LEU A 11 19.72 43.82 20.14
N ASN A 12 19.77 44.02 21.44
CA ASN A 12 19.15 45.17 22.10
C ASN A 12 20.20 46.22 22.44
N ASP A 13 20.05 47.45 21.92
CA ASP A 13 20.80 48.62 22.36
C ASP A 13 20.11 49.25 23.57
N VAL A 14 20.61 48.92 24.75
CA VAL A 14 20.03 49.39 26.03
C VAL A 14 20.13 50.88 26.21
N ALA A 15 20.98 51.57 25.42
CA ALA A 15 21.19 53.01 25.54
C ALA A 15 20.21 53.85 24.68
N GLN A 16 19.80 53.26 23.54
CA GLN A 16 18.89 53.96 22.58
C GLN A 16 17.53 53.27 22.45
N GLY A 17 17.36 52.12 23.08
CA GLY A 17 16.09 51.36 23.04
C GLY A 17 15.84 50.59 21.72
N ASN A 18 16.80 50.55 20.82
CA ASN A 18 16.67 49.87 19.52
C ASN A 18 16.84 48.37 19.64
N VAL A 19 16.03 47.61 18.90
CA VAL A 19 16.09 46.14 18.81
C VAL A 19 16.29 45.74 17.37
N TRP A 20 17.28 44.88 17.10
CA TRP A 20 17.55 44.29 15.79
C TRP A 20 17.39 42.77 15.85
N LEU A 21 16.90 42.22 14.77
CA LEU A 21 16.85 40.77 14.53
C LEU A 21 18.05 40.33 13.70
N PRO A 22 19.06 39.68 14.28
CA PRO A 22 20.24 39.20 13.55
C PRO A 22 19.88 38.14 12.50
N ASP A 23 18.93 37.29 12.79
CA ASP A 23 18.48 36.20 11.88
C ASP A 23 17.70 36.74 10.66
N SER A 24 17.32 38.04 10.68
CA SER A 24 16.63 38.73 9.58
C SER A 24 17.50 39.85 9.01
N ASN A 25 18.77 39.56 8.73
CA ASN A 25 19.72 40.55 8.17
C ASN A 25 19.87 41.85 8.95
N MET A 26 19.84 41.80 10.29
CA MET A 26 19.96 42.98 11.18
C MET A 26 18.84 44.00 10.95
N VAL A 27 17.59 43.56 10.73
CA VAL A 27 16.46 44.47 10.62
C VAL A 27 16.20 45.16 11.95
N LEU A 28 16.07 46.49 11.91
CA LEU A 28 15.68 47.28 13.05
C LEU A 28 14.17 47.17 13.26
N MET A 29 13.74 46.81 14.47
CA MET A 29 12.32 46.80 14.88
C MET A 29 11.96 48.17 15.44
N ASP A 30 11.35 49.02 14.63
CA ASP A 30 10.94 50.36 14.97
C ASP A 30 9.41 50.62 14.85
N ASN A 31 8.67 49.59 14.49
CA ASN A 31 7.21 49.64 14.24
C ASN A 31 6.38 48.88 15.30
N TRP A 32 6.73 49.06 16.56
CA TRP A 32 6.02 48.43 17.68
C TRP A 32 4.50 48.71 17.68
N ASP A 33 4.08 49.89 17.19
CA ASP A 33 2.66 50.26 17.08
C ASP A 33 1.89 49.37 16.03
N GLU A 34 2.54 48.89 14.99
CA GLU A 34 1.96 47.96 14.01
C GLU A 34 1.78 46.56 14.59
N VAL A 35 2.74 46.09 15.40
CA VAL A 35 2.67 44.81 16.10
C VAL A 35 1.57 44.81 17.14
N GLU A 36 1.39 45.93 17.86
CA GLU A 36 0.32 46.08 18.86
C GLU A 36 -1.06 46.18 18.19
N ASN A 37 -1.16 46.75 17.00
CA ASN A 37 -2.39 46.81 16.21
C ASN A 37 -2.77 45.43 15.61
N GLN A 38 -1.80 44.64 15.16
CA GLN A 38 -2.05 43.26 14.69
C GLN A 38 -2.54 42.37 15.83
N LEU A 39 -2.03 42.52 17.03
CA LEU A 39 -2.51 41.81 18.21
C LEU A 39 -3.92 42.23 18.64
N GLN A 40 -4.31 43.50 18.43
CA GLN A 40 -5.66 44.00 18.72
C GLN A 40 -6.68 43.71 17.64
N GLU A 41 -6.27 43.52 16.37
CA GLU A 41 -7.18 43.13 15.29
C GLU A 41 -7.54 41.62 15.42
N SER A 42 -6.66 40.78 15.95
CA SER A 42 -6.97 39.35 16.21
C SER A 42 -7.91 39.12 17.39
N GLU A 43 -8.16 40.13 18.26
CA GLU A 43 -9.12 40.02 19.37
C GLU A 43 -10.55 40.48 19.01
N ASN A 44 -10.79 41.07 17.83
CA ASN A 44 -12.08 41.63 17.44
C ASN A 44 -12.84 40.89 16.32
N GLU A 45 -12.31 39.82 15.75
CA GLU A 45 -13.05 38.98 14.85
C GLU A 45 -13.76 37.84 15.64
N GLN A 46 -14.90 38.18 16.25
CA GLN A 46 -15.92 37.20 16.57
C GLN A 46 -16.67 36.83 15.28
N ASP A 47 -16.05 36.00 14.45
CA ASP A 47 -16.76 35.24 13.44
C ASP A 47 -16.60 33.78 13.75
N SER A 48 -17.63 33.03 13.40
CA SER A 48 -17.84 31.57 13.62
C SER A 48 -16.55 30.77 13.56
N PRO A 49 -16.35 29.75 14.41
CA PRO A 49 -15.14 28.97 14.38
C PRO A 49 -15.05 28.31 13.00
N GLU A 50 -14.25 28.90 12.12
CA GLU A 50 -13.69 28.18 11.00
C GLU A 50 -12.85 27.07 11.62
N LEU A 51 -13.38 25.84 11.60
CA LEU A 51 -12.63 24.63 11.87
C LEU A 51 -11.61 24.47 10.73
N THR A 52 -10.56 25.28 10.74
CA THR A 52 -9.39 25.05 9.93
C THR A 52 -8.69 23.83 10.53
N ASN A 53 -8.31 22.87 9.71
CA ASN A 53 -7.39 21.79 10.08
C ASN A 53 -5.95 22.32 10.36
N GLU A 54 -5.81 23.55 10.78
CA GLU A 54 -4.59 24.08 11.36
C GLU A 54 -4.55 23.59 12.81
N ILE A 55 -3.84 22.52 13.03
CA ILE A 55 -3.38 22.18 14.37
C ILE A 55 -2.44 23.33 14.76
N ALA A 56 -2.93 24.25 15.59
CA ALA A 56 -2.10 25.24 16.23
C ALA A 56 -0.94 24.47 16.90
N ASP A 57 0.27 25.01 16.75
CA ASP A 57 1.47 24.48 17.43
C ASP A 57 1.09 24.22 18.89
N PRO A 58 1.00 22.97 19.36
CA PRO A 58 0.46 22.72 20.70
C PRO A 58 1.35 23.42 21.70
N GLU A 59 0.89 24.52 22.26
CA GLU A 59 1.54 25.11 23.42
C GLU A 59 1.51 24.05 24.51
N LYS A 60 2.67 23.49 24.84
CA LYS A 60 2.81 22.51 25.91
C LYS A 60 2.36 23.17 27.22
N ARG A 61 1.09 23.02 27.54
CA ARG A 61 0.53 23.50 28.81
C ARG A 61 1.06 22.62 29.92
N GLU A 62 1.33 23.22 31.07
CA GLU A 62 1.80 22.46 32.24
C GLU A 62 0.69 21.60 32.88
N GLU A 63 -0.59 21.91 32.61
CA GLU A 63 -1.77 21.24 33.14
C GLU A 63 -2.68 20.82 31.95
N ASN A 64 -3.09 19.55 31.92
CA ASN A 64 -4.02 18.98 30.95
C ASN A 64 -5.43 19.58 31.12
N THR A 65 -6.06 19.95 30.02
CA THR A 65 -7.46 20.39 29.98
C THR A 65 -8.32 19.23 29.45
N PRO A 66 -9.43 18.86 30.11
CA PRO A 66 -10.29 17.79 29.60
C PRO A 66 -10.86 18.13 28.21
N PRO A 67 -11.08 17.12 27.35
CA PRO A 67 -11.67 17.34 26.04
C PRO A 67 -13.09 17.90 26.14
N GLU A 68 -13.55 18.56 25.09
CA GLU A 68 -14.95 18.99 24.92
C GLU A 68 -15.64 18.00 23.97
N ALA A 69 -16.59 17.22 24.50
CA ALA A 69 -17.37 16.26 23.74
C ALA A 69 -18.76 16.79 23.46
N VAL A 70 -19.24 16.66 22.24
CA VAL A 70 -20.52 17.20 21.74
C VAL A 70 -21.44 16.06 21.33
N ASP A 71 -22.75 16.17 21.63
CA ASP A 71 -23.76 15.17 21.24
C ASP A 71 -23.85 15.03 19.71
N ASP A 72 -24.05 13.78 19.23
CA ASP A 72 -24.08 13.41 17.83
C ASP A 72 -25.45 12.91 17.38
N GLU A 73 -25.74 13.07 16.09
CA GLU A 73 -26.88 12.49 15.39
C GLU A 73 -26.43 11.79 14.11
N PHE A 74 -26.84 10.51 13.95
CA PHE A 74 -26.55 9.71 12.77
C PHE A 74 -27.79 9.00 12.24
N GLY A 75 -27.92 9.00 10.90
CA GLY A 75 -28.78 8.07 10.19
C GLY A 75 -28.02 6.80 9.82
N ILE A 76 -28.70 5.66 9.80
CA ILE A 76 -28.14 4.39 9.37
C ILE A 76 -29.16 3.58 8.58
N ARG A 77 -28.71 2.63 7.77
CA ARG A 77 -29.56 1.66 7.06
C ARG A 77 -29.84 0.41 7.91
N PRO A 78 -31.03 -0.17 7.81
CA PRO A 78 -31.34 -1.43 8.49
C PRO A 78 -30.57 -2.60 7.84
N GLY A 79 -30.16 -3.57 8.67
CA GLY A 79 -29.42 -4.76 8.20
C GLY A 79 -27.96 -4.55 7.87
N ARG A 80 -27.40 -3.37 8.22
CA ARG A 80 -26.02 -2.97 7.88
C ARG A 80 -25.27 -2.45 9.10
N SER A 81 -23.99 -2.79 9.21
CA SER A 81 -23.11 -2.12 10.16
C SER A 81 -22.74 -0.72 9.65
N THR A 82 -22.58 0.25 10.54
CA THR A 82 -22.24 1.63 10.17
C THR A 82 -21.20 2.20 11.11
N ILE A 83 -20.18 2.85 10.55
CA ILE A 83 -19.19 3.62 11.34
C ILE A 83 -19.80 4.96 11.73
N LEU A 84 -19.61 5.29 12.99
CA LEU A 84 -20.08 6.52 13.61
C LEU A 84 -18.85 7.35 14.03
N PRO A 85 -18.44 8.36 13.24
CA PRO A 85 -17.28 9.21 13.55
C PRO A 85 -17.66 10.24 14.62
N VAL A 86 -17.86 9.77 15.83
CA VAL A 86 -18.37 10.55 16.98
C VAL A 86 -17.39 11.62 17.48
N LEU A 87 -16.12 11.58 17.04
CA LEU A 87 -15.12 12.58 17.41
C LEU A 87 -15.01 13.76 16.42
N ASP A 88 -15.79 13.74 15.31
CA ASP A 88 -15.67 14.77 14.27
C ASP A 88 -16.05 16.19 14.74
N ASN A 89 -16.88 16.30 15.77
CA ASN A 89 -17.34 17.56 16.39
C ASN A 89 -16.77 17.77 17.80
N ASP A 90 -15.95 16.82 18.28
CA ASP A 90 -15.23 16.91 19.55
C ASP A 90 -13.90 17.64 19.39
N SER A 91 -13.42 18.26 20.45
CA SER A 91 -12.18 19.02 20.42
C SER A 91 -11.39 18.89 21.71
N ASP A 92 -10.08 19.09 21.59
CA ASP A 92 -9.17 19.22 22.71
C ASP A 92 -8.33 20.49 22.55
N ILE A 93 -8.38 21.38 23.56
CA ILE A 93 -7.70 22.67 23.49
C ILE A 93 -6.16 22.54 23.60
N ASP A 94 -5.68 21.41 24.14
CA ASP A 94 -4.25 21.12 24.26
C ASP A 94 -3.71 20.43 22.98
N GLY A 95 -4.62 20.08 22.04
CA GLY A 95 -4.32 19.42 20.78
C GLY A 95 -4.05 17.93 20.92
N ASP A 96 -4.48 17.33 22.01
CA ASP A 96 -4.30 15.91 22.26
C ASP A 96 -5.18 15.05 21.30
N VAL A 97 -4.65 13.90 20.89
CA VAL A 97 -5.35 12.96 20.02
C VAL A 97 -6.46 12.25 20.80
N LEU A 98 -7.71 12.46 20.41
CA LEU A 98 -8.87 11.91 21.09
C LEU A 98 -9.15 10.45 20.70
N THR A 99 -9.75 9.71 21.66
CA THR A 99 -10.32 8.37 21.44
C THR A 99 -11.72 8.29 22.03
N ALA A 100 -12.62 7.53 21.37
CA ALA A 100 -13.99 7.28 21.81
C ALA A 100 -14.14 5.88 22.40
N SER A 101 -14.91 5.77 23.49
CA SER A 101 -15.30 4.48 24.08
C SER A 101 -16.77 4.49 24.47
N PRO A 102 -17.59 3.48 24.09
CA PRO A 102 -19.00 3.44 24.45
C PRO A 102 -19.15 3.15 25.95
N THR A 103 -19.97 3.96 26.64
CA THR A 103 -20.28 3.80 28.06
C THR A 103 -21.65 3.16 28.29
N SER A 104 -22.49 3.08 27.28
CA SER A 104 -23.73 2.33 27.28
C SER A 104 -24.00 1.69 25.92
N GLN A 105 -24.87 0.68 25.89
CA GLN A 105 -25.30 0.05 24.65
C GLN A 105 -26.68 0.58 24.24
N PRO A 106 -26.99 0.64 22.92
CA PRO A 106 -28.31 1.04 22.42
C PRO A 106 -29.40 -0.02 22.77
N ALA A 107 -30.65 0.34 22.57
CA ALA A 107 -31.77 -0.57 22.80
C ALA A 107 -31.85 -1.72 21.75
N TRP A 108 -31.24 -1.54 20.61
CA TRP A 108 -31.07 -2.51 19.51
C TRP A 108 -29.76 -2.28 18.81
N GLY A 109 -29.21 -3.34 18.21
CA GLY A 109 -27.85 -3.35 17.69
C GLY A 109 -26.81 -3.46 18.80
N SER A 110 -25.54 -3.46 18.43
CA SER A 110 -24.38 -3.46 19.33
C SER A 110 -23.41 -2.36 18.94
N VAL A 111 -22.77 -1.71 19.91
CA VAL A 111 -21.76 -0.67 19.64
C VAL A 111 -20.40 -1.13 20.13
N ALA A 112 -19.42 -1.05 19.26
CA ALA A 112 -18.03 -1.39 19.52
C ALA A 112 -17.10 -0.22 19.12
N VAL A 113 -15.87 -0.26 19.66
CA VAL A 113 -14.79 0.65 19.25
C VAL A 113 -14.30 0.25 17.87
N ALA A 114 -14.16 1.21 16.96
CA ALA A 114 -13.62 1.05 15.63
C ALA A 114 -12.43 1.98 15.38
N ARG A 115 -11.65 1.73 14.32
CA ARG A 115 -10.51 2.57 13.91
C ARG A 115 -9.55 2.90 15.06
N SER A 116 -9.21 1.88 15.85
CA SER A 116 -8.32 2.01 17.02
C SER A 116 -8.80 3.04 18.07
N GLY A 117 -10.10 3.36 18.10
CA GLY A 117 -10.67 4.35 19.00
C GLY A 117 -11.00 5.70 18.36
N ARG A 118 -10.71 5.91 17.08
CA ARG A 118 -11.09 7.14 16.36
C ARG A 118 -12.58 7.22 16.00
N ALA A 119 -13.29 6.10 16.06
CA ALA A 119 -14.73 6.02 15.77
C ALA A 119 -15.38 4.90 16.58
N LEU A 120 -16.71 4.88 16.55
CA LEU A 120 -17.51 3.75 17.02
C LEU A 120 -18.18 3.08 15.82
N GLN A 121 -18.52 1.79 15.95
CA GLN A 121 -19.35 1.09 14.97
C GLN A 121 -20.62 0.63 15.63
N ILE A 122 -21.77 0.85 14.99
CA ILE A 122 -23.02 0.15 15.32
C ILE A 122 -23.22 -1.01 14.35
N ALA A 123 -23.43 -2.22 14.88
CA ALA A 123 -23.61 -3.46 14.15
C ALA A 123 -24.82 -4.24 14.68
N ASP A 124 -25.08 -5.45 14.16
CA ASP A 124 -26.18 -6.35 14.57
C ASP A 124 -27.56 -5.69 14.49
N VAL A 125 -27.75 -4.83 13.50
CA VAL A 125 -29.02 -4.16 13.24
C VAL A 125 -29.87 -5.05 12.34
N ASP A 126 -31.06 -5.45 12.80
CA ASP A 126 -31.98 -6.29 12.03
C ASP A 126 -32.41 -5.60 10.72
N ALA A 127 -32.60 -6.37 9.65
CA ALA A 127 -33.00 -5.84 8.34
C ALA A 127 -34.43 -5.21 8.34
N ASP A 128 -35.26 -5.52 9.30
CA ASP A 128 -36.61 -4.97 9.50
C ASP A 128 -36.67 -3.95 10.65
N GLN A 129 -35.50 -3.58 11.23
CA GLN A 129 -35.44 -2.60 12.32
C GLN A 129 -35.94 -1.24 11.85
N THR A 130 -36.63 -0.54 12.72
CA THR A 130 -37.15 0.82 12.49
C THR A 130 -37.04 1.67 13.75
N GLY A 131 -37.18 2.98 13.59
CA GLY A 131 -37.17 3.95 14.69
C GLY A 131 -35.78 4.43 15.06
N SER A 132 -35.63 4.93 16.28
CA SER A 132 -34.41 5.53 16.78
C SER A 132 -33.98 4.89 18.08
N THR A 133 -32.68 4.91 18.34
CA THR A 133 -32.07 4.51 19.61
C THR A 133 -31.01 5.52 20.02
N SER A 134 -30.49 5.41 21.21
CA SER A 134 -29.36 6.22 21.65
C SER A 134 -28.50 5.49 22.64
N PHE A 135 -27.25 5.89 22.68
CA PHE A 135 -26.26 5.43 23.65
C PHE A 135 -25.36 6.60 24.06
N THR A 136 -24.45 6.38 25.00
CA THR A 136 -23.47 7.36 25.46
C THR A 136 -22.07 6.84 25.24
N TYR A 137 -21.13 7.76 24.99
CA TYR A 137 -19.71 7.49 24.91
C TYR A 137 -18.90 8.49 25.73
N GLU A 138 -17.63 8.22 25.93
CA GLU A 138 -16.65 9.13 26.46
C GLU A 138 -15.57 9.39 25.42
N ALA A 139 -15.31 10.69 25.13
CA ALA A 139 -14.13 11.14 24.47
C ALA A 139 -13.01 11.24 25.49
N SER A 140 -11.81 10.72 25.18
CA SER A 140 -10.64 10.71 26.06
C SER A 140 -9.43 11.30 25.36
N ASP A 141 -8.70 12.19 26.03
CA ASP A 141 -7.37 12.69 25.67
C ASP A 141 -6.22 11.77 26.18
N GLY A 142 -6.55 10.72 26.96
CA GLY A 142 -5.62 9.81 27.62
C GLY A 142 -5.33 10.14 29.09
N THR A 143 -5.74 11.31 29.56
CA THR A 143 -5.58 11.81 30.92
C THR A 143 -6.93 12.09 31.56
N ALA A 144 -7.84 12.68 30.81
CA ALA A 144 -9.21 13.04 31.20
C ALA A 144 -10.23 12.51 30.19
N THR A 145 -11.52 12.57 30.55
CA THR A 145 -12.63 12.15 29.68
C THR A 145 -13.78 13.13 29.75
N ALA A 146 -14.53 13.25 28.64
CA ALA A 146 -15.78 13.98 28.57
C ALA A 146 -16.89 13.10 27.98
N PRO A 147 -18.08 13.03 28.58
CA PRO A 147 -19.18 12.22 28.08
C PRO A 147 -20.00 12.99 27.04
N ALA A 148 -20.49 12.27 26.04
CA ALA A 148 -21.50 12.76 25.11
C ALA A 148 -22.49 11.66 24.73
N ARG A 149 -23.57 12.04 24.04
CA ARG A 149 -24.65 11.15 23.64
C ARG A 149 -24.72 11.03 22.12
N VAL A 150 -24.94 9.82 21.65
CA VAL A 150 -25.21 9.55 20.23
C VAL A 150 -26.67 9.16 20.05
N GLN A 151 -27.37 9.84 19.16
CA GLN A 151 -28.69 9.50 18.67
C GLN A 151 -28.58 8.82 17.31
N VAL A 152 -29.13 7.63 17.15
CA VAL A 152 -29.11 6.89 15.88
C VAL A 152 -30.54 6.68 15.38
N THR A 153 -30.80 6.98 14.11
CA THR A 153 -32.11 6.83 13.47
C THR A 153 -31.98 5.90 12.26
N ILE A 154 -32.92 4.93 12.16
CA ILE A 154 -33.01 4.05 10.99
C ILE A 154 -33.75 4.77 9.85
N HIS A 155 -33.10 4.83 8.70
CA HIS A 155 -33.65 5.32 7.44
C HIS A 155 -33.86 4.13 6.48
N PRO A 156 -35.15 3.82 6.14
CA PRO A 156 -35.44 2.71 5.25
C PRO A 156 -34.95 2.99 3.82
N TYR A 157 -34.51 1.97 3.08
CA TYR A 157 -34.06 2.10 1.68
C TYR A 157 -35.09 2.71 0.70
N SER A 158 -36.34 2.83 1.09
CA SER A 158 -37.36 3.52 0.32
C SER A 158 -37.30 5.05 0.41
N GLN A 159 -36.47 5.57 1.29
CA GLN A 159 -36.17 7.00 1.48
C GLN A 159 -34.68 7.19 1.26
N ASN A 160 -34.34 8.17 0.46
CA ASN A 160 -32.95 8.53 0.19
C ASN A 160 -32.80 10.04 0.26
N GLU A 161 -31.92 10.50 1.13
CA GLU A 161 -31.51 11.90 1.23
C GLU A 161 -30.13 12.04 0.58
N ALA A 162 -29.85 13.18 -0.02
CA ALA A 162 -28.58 13.39 -0.70
C ALA A 162 -27.44 13.69 0.31
N PRO A 163 -26.19 13.35 -0.06
CA PRO A 163 -25.02 13.67 0.75
C PRO A 163 -24.95 15.15 1.18
N THR A 164 -24.43 15.42 2.35
CA THR A 164 -24.24 16.77 2.86
C THR A 164 -22.78 17.07 3.14
N GLN A 165 -22.33 18.28 2.79
CA GLN A 165 -21.00 18.76 3.16
C GLN A 165 -21.07 19.30 4.60
N LEU A 166 -20.30 18.69 5.51
CA LEU A 166 -20.35 19.01 6.94
C LEU A 166 -19.66 20.33 7.28
N ARG A 167 -18.57 20.63 6.54
CA ARG A 167 -17.76 21.83 6.73
C ARG A 167 -17.21 22.32 5.40
N ALA A 168 -16.81 23.59 5.35
CA ALA A 168 -16.12 24.12 4.19
C ALA A 168 -14.74 23.45 4.06
N SER A 169 -14.55 22.69 2.99
CA SER A 169 -13.27 22.04 2.72
C SER A 169 -12.25 23.06 2.24
N SER A 170 -11.06 23.05 2.81
CA SER A 170 -9.97 23.92 2.34
C SER A 170 -8.61 23.22 2.43
N VAL A 171 -7.71 23.56 1.48
CA VAL A 171 -6.35 23.04 1.44
C VAL A 171 -5.40 24.12 0.95
N LYS A 172 -4.16 24.10 1.45
CA LYS A 172 -3.08 25.01 1.00
C LYS A 172 -2.21 24.27 -0.04
N ILE A 173 -1.77 25.00 -1.06
CA ILE A 173 -0.85 24.50 -2.10
C ILE A 173 0.13 25.60 -2.49
N GLY A 174 1.42 25.26 -2.60
CA GLY A 174 2.43 26.16 -3.14
C GLY A 174 2.28 26.36 -4.65
N GLN A 175 2.72 27.50 -5.18
CA GLN A 175 2.77 27.72 -6.63
C GLN A 175 3.65 26.65 -7.32
N GLY A 176 3.13 26.01 -8.36
CA GLY A 176 3.79 24.96 -9.11
C GLY A 176 3.83 23.60 -8.41
N ALA A 177 3.20 23.46 -7.25
CA ALA A 177 3.18 22.24 -6.46
C ALA A 177 2.08 21.27 -6.88
N GLN A 178 2.22 20.02 -6.41
CA GLN A 178 1.23 18.98 -6.53
C GLN A 178 0.99 18.34 -5.15
N ILE A 179 -0.27 18.24 -4.74
CA ILE A 179 -0.66 17.64 -3.46
C ILE A 179 -1.73 16.56 -3.65
N GLN A 180 -1.85 15.69 -2.66
CA GLN A 180 -2.97 14.76 -2.54
C GLN A 180 -3.97 15.26 -1.49
N TYR A 181 -5.26 15.04 -1.75
CA TYR A 181 -6.35 15.44 -0.86
C TYR A 181 -7.46 14.38 -0.85
N GLN A 182 -8.03 14.09 0.33
CA GLN A 182 -9.15 13.17 0.47
C GLN A 182 -10.46 13.96 0.54
N ALA A 183 -11.19 14.02 -0.59
CA ALA A 183 -12.35 14.91 -0.75
C ALA A 183 -13.56 14.51 0.09
N LEU A 184 -13.73 13.21 0.41
CA LEU A 184 -14.93 12.71 1.09
C LEU A 184 -14.86 12.85 2.62
N SER A 185 -13.73 13.21 3.20
CA SER A 185 -13.57 13.37 4.66
C SER A 185 -14.50 14.43 5.28
N ASP A 186 -14.91 15.43 4.48
CA ASP A 186 -15.75 16.53 4.90
C ASP A 186 -17.24 16.33 4.57
N TRP A 187 -17.63 15.11 4.17
CA TRP A 187 -18.97 14.77 3.74
C TRP A 187 -19.58 13.67 4.58
N ARG A 188 -20.90 13.71 4.68
CA ARG A 188 -21.68 12.66 5.35
C ARG A 188 -22.98 12.43 4.61
N ASP A 189 -23.40 11.18 4.57
CA ASP A 189 -24.74 10.82 4.13
C ASP A 189 -25.70 10.82 5.31
N PRO A 190 -26.87 11.50 5.21
CA PRO A 190 -27.87 11.53 6.29
C PRO A 190 -28.48 10.17 6.59
N ASP A 191 -28.47 9.25 5.66
CA ASP A 191 -29.02 7.89 5.76
C ASP A 191 -27.95 6.84 6.11
N GLY A 192 -26.67 7.25 6.13
CA GLY A 192 -25.53 6.38 6.38
C GLY A 192 -25.12 5.54 5.17
N ASP A 193 -25.45 5.98 3.96
CA ASP A 193 -25.03 5.34 2.72
C ASP A 193 -23.55 5.64 2.40
N PRO A 194 -22.84 4.76 1.68
CA PRO A 194 -21.49 5.02 1.21
C PRO A 194 -21.46 6.16 0.22
N LEU A 195 -20.43 6.99 0.34
CA LEU A 195 -20.20 8.13 -0.52
C LEU A 195 -19.12 7.86 -1.57
N PHE A 196 -19.26 8.49 -2.72
CA PHE A 196 -18.21 8.52 -3.74
C PHE A 196 -18.16 9.86 -4.47
N LEU A 197 -16.95 10.20 -4.93
CA LEU A 197 -16.69 11.41 -5.69
C LEU A 197 -17.01 11.15 -7.17
N LYS A 198 -18.10 11.74 -7.64
CA LYS A 198 -18.56 11.57 -9.02
C LYS A 198 -17.87 12.51 -10.00
N ASN A 199 -17.58 13.74 -9.56
CA ASN A 199 -16.92 14.75 -10.41
C ASN A 199 -16.16 15.79 -9.57
N ALA A 200 -15.11 16.37 -10.16
CA ALA A 200 -14.37 17.49 -9.63
C ALA A 200 -14.05 18.47 -10.78
N GLU A 201 -14.60 19.68 -10.72
CA GLU A 201 -14.42 20.72 -11.74
C GLU A 201 -13.38 21.73 -11.25
N ALA A 202 -12.19 21.74 -11.89
CA ALA A 202 -11.11 22.67 -11.54
C ALA A 202 -11.28 24.03 -12.22
N PRO A 203 -10.99 25.16 -11.54
CA PRO A 203 -10.91 26.46 -12.15
C PRO A 203 -9.61 26.63 -12.96
N GLU A 204 -9.52 27.68 -13.78
CA GLU A 204 -8.31 28.01 -14.52
C GLU A 204 -7.08 28.15 -13.59
N GLY A 205 -5.97 27.49 -13.99
CA GLY A 205 -4.70 27.47 -13.24
C GLY A 205 -4.63 26.42 -12.14
N LEU A 206 -5.59 25.50 -12.08
CA LEU A 206 -5.49 24.24 -11.33
C LEU A 206 -5.82 23.08 -12.27
N SER A 207 -5.10 22.00 -12.14
CA SER A 207 -5.45 20.69 -12.71
C SER A 207 -5.83 19.75 -11.59
N VAL A 208 -6.92 19.00 -11.76
CA VAL A 208 -7.41 18.06 -10.77
C VAL A 208 -7.65 16.71 -11.41
N SER A 209 -7.03 15.69 -10.89
CA SER A 209 -7.39 14.30 -11.16
C SER A 209 -7.93 13.67 -9.88
N PHE A 210 -8.92 12.80 -9.98
CA PHE A 210 -9.56 12.20 -8.82
C PHE A 210 -9.97 10.75 -9.08
N MET A 211 -10.20 10.02 -8.00
CA MET A 211 -10.79 8.69 -7.97
C MET A 211 -12.14 8.76 -7.26
N GLU A 212 -13.00 7.78 -7.52
CA GLU A 212 -14.34 7.73 -6.93
C GLU A 212 -14.31 7.50 -5.40
N ASP A 213 -13.21 6.96 -4.86
CA ASP A 213 -12.97 6.83 -3.42
C ASP A 213 -12.69 8.18 -2.72
N GLY A 214 -12.70 9.29 -3.47
CA GLY A 214 -12.45 10.63 -2.99
C GLY A 214 -10.98 11.05 -2.99
N THR A 215 -10.06 10.18 -3.37
CA THR A 215 -8.65 10.54 -3.54
C THR A 215 -8.48 11.50 -4.71
N MET A 216 -7.98 12.71 -4.45
CA MET A 216 -7.72 13.74 -5.44
C MET A 216 -6.24 14.07 -5.51
N THR A 217 -5.74 14.36 -6.70
CA THR A 217 -4.48 15.06 -6.91
C THR A 217 -4.77 16.42 -7.50
N ILE A 218 -4.27 17.43 -6.83
CA ILE A 218 -4.40 18.82 -7.21
C ILE A 218 -3.02 19.32 -7.62
N THR A 219 -2.91 19.84 -8.84
CA THR A 219 -1.66 20.42 -9.38
C THR A 219 -1.91 21.89 -9.67
N GLU A 220 -1.05 22.76 -9.15
CA GLU A 220 -1.06 24.17 -9.42
C GLU A 220 -0.20 24.48 -10.67
N GLU A 221 -0.76 25.21 -11.64
CA GLU A 221 -0.17 25.42 -12.99
C GLU A 221 0.45 26.82 -13.17
N GLY A 222 1.03 27.39 -12.12
CA GLY A 222 1.71 28.69 -12.17
C GLY A 222 0.77 29.90 -12.16
N SER A 223 -0.37 29.80 -11.53
CA SER A 223 -1.36 30.85 -11.42
C SER A 223 -1.02 31.85 -10.30
N ALA A 224 -1.77 32.96 -10.23
CA ALA A 224 -1.63 33.92 -9.14
C ALA A 224 -2.06 33.31 -7.79
N ALA A 225 -1.35 33.69 -6.72
CA ALA A 225 -1.71 33.32 -5.35
C ALA A 225 -3.11 33.82 -4.97
N GLY A 226 -3.77 33.09 -4.08
CA GLY A 226 -5.11 33.37 -3.59
C GLY A 226 -6.03 32.16 -3.64
N PRO A 227 -7.24 32.26 -3.10
CA PRO A 227 -8.21 31.17 -3.06
C PRO A 227 -8.76 30.86 -4.46
N LYS A 228 -8.86 29.56 -4.77
CA LYS A 228 -9.51 29.01 -5.96
C LYS A 228 -10.50 27.94 -5.54
N THR A 229 -11.65 27.88 -6.19
CA THR A 229 -12.71 26.94 -5.83
C THR A 229 -12.74 25.80 -6.83
N VAL A 230 -12.57 24.57 -6.34
CA VAL A 230 -12.87 23.34 -7.06
C VAL A 230 -14.29 22.93 -6.69
N VAL A 231 -15.14 22.66 -7.69
CA VAL A 231 -16.52 22.23 -7.44
C VAL A 231 -16.55 20.69 -7.45
N LEU A 232 -16.99 20.12 -6.33
CA LEU A 232 -17.12 18.67 -6.15
C LEU A 232 -18.56 18.26 -6.39
N THR A 233 -18.78 17.09 -7.00
CA THR A 233 -20.07 16.41 -7.03
C THR A 233 -19.91 15.08 -6.31
N VAL A 234 -20.55 14.95 -5.15
CA VAL A 234 -20.54 13.76 -4.32
C VAL A 234 -21.89 13.07 -4.43
N ALA A 235 -21.87 11.76 -4.58
CA ALA A 235 -23.06 10.92 -4.69
C ALA A 235 -23.05 9.81 -3.64
N ASP A 236 -24.22 9.30 -3.30
CA ASP A 236 -24.44 8.09 -2.51
C ASP A 236 -24.62 6.86 -3.42
N ASP A 237 -24.68 5.67 -2.84
CA ASP A 237 -24.88 4.41 -3.55
C ASP A 237 -26.33 4.19 -4.03
N GLN A 238 -27.27 5.04 -3.60
CA GLN A 238 -28.68 5.02 -4.04
C GLN A 238 -28.93 6.01 -5.20
N GLY A 239 -27.96 6.86 -5.53
CA GLY A 239 -27.94 7.72 -6.70
C GLY A 239 -28.36 9.19 -6.44
N ALA A 240 -28.50 9.64 -5.21
CA ALA A 240 -28.68 11.06 -4.91
C ALA A 240 -27.32 11.77 -4.92
N GLU A 241 -27.32 13.05 -5.29
CA GLU A 241 -26.10 13.82 -5.53
C GLU A 241 -26.17 15.20 -4.92
N THR A 242 -25.04 15.68 -4.41
CA THR A 242 -24.90 17.06 -3.94
C THR A 242 -23.63 17.69 -4.50
N ARG A 243 -23.71 18.96 -4.87
CA ARG A 243 -22.55 19.79 -5.21
C ARG A 243 -22.04 20.53 -3.97
N GLY A 244 -20.72 20.52 -3.80
CA GLY A 244 -20.03 21.30 -2.77
C GLY A 244 -18.74 21.88 -3.30
N GLU A 245 -18.00 22.53 -2.41
CA GLU A 245 -16.84 23.31 -2.77
C GLU A 245 -15.60 22.89 -1.95
N LEU A 246 -14.45 22.82 -2.63
CA LEU A 246 -13.14 22.74 -2.00
C LEU A 246 -12.38 24.03 -2.33
N ILE A 247 -11.98 24.76 -1.31
CA ILE A 247 -11.19 25.97 -1.45
C ILE A 247 -9.72 25.61 -1.47
N VAL A 248 -9.05 25.80 -2.61
CA VAL A 248 -7.62 25.61 -2.76
C VAL A 248 -6.93 26.97 -2.61
N ASN A 249 -6.23 27.16 -1.51
CA ASN A 249 -5.51 28.38 -1.21
C ASN A 249 -4.09 28.31 -1.81
N VAL A 250 -3.92 28.89 -3.00
CA VAL A 250 -2.61 28.98 -3.65
C VAL A 250 -1.75 30.01 -2.91
N GLN A 251 -0.64 29.55 -2.36
CA GLN A 251 0.34 30.39 -1.65
C GLN A 251 1.40 30.91 -2.64
N GLU A 252 2.00 32.07 -2.33
CA GLU A 252 3.12 32.62 -3.10
C GLU A 252 4.29 31.61 -3.17
N ALA A 253 5.11 31.74 -4.21
CA ALA A 253 6.28 30.89 -4.39
C ALA A 253 7.24 30.99 -3.18
N GLY A 254 7.55 29.88 -2.57
CA GLY A 254 8.42 29.74 -1.41
C GLY A 254 8.14 28.43 -0.69
N ASN A 255 9.01 28.06 0.24
CA ASN A 255 8.79 26.90 1.07
C ASN A 255 7.71 27.20 2.11
N LEU A 256 6.72 26.34 2.17
CA LEU A 256 5.68 26.31 3.21
C LEU A 256 6.02 25.21 4.21
N PRO A 257 5.80 25.41 5.51
CA PRO A 257 6.07 24.35 6.49
C PRO A 257 5.13 23.18 6.27
N PRO A 258 5.62 21.95 6.54
CA PRO A 258 4.81 20.74 6.48
C PRO A 258 3.68 20.76 7.53
N VAL A 259 2.63 20.00 7.29
CA VAL A 259 1.47 19.83 8.18
C VAL A 259 1.56 18.47 8.85
N ALA A 260 1.74 18.46 10.18
CA ALA A 260 1.71 17.25 11.00
C ALA A 260 0.30 17.00 11.52
N ASN A 261 -0.19 15.78 11.33
CA ASN A 261 -1.48 15.33 11.84
C ASN A 261 -1.29 14.43 13.06
N GLY A 262 -2.24 14.45 13.99
CA GLY A 262 -2.17 13.60 15.19
C GLY A 262 -2.29 12.12 14.87
N ASP A 263 -1.41 11.32 15.46
CA ASP A 263 -1.34 9.87 15.25
C ASP A 263 -1.93 9.09 16.41
N LEU A 264 -2.64 8.03 16.08
CA LEU A 264 -3.17 7.09 17.06
C LEU A 264 -2.77 5.66 16.67
N PHE A 265 -2.07 5.00 17.58
CA PHE A 265 -1.67 3.61 17.42
C PHE A 265 -2.18 2.74 18.55
N LEU A 266 -2.36 1.46 18.27
CA LEU A 266 -2.68 0.44 19.25
C LEU A 266 -1.45 -0.46 19.47
N ALA A 267 -1.23 -0.86 20.73
CA ALA A 267 -0.20 -1.81 21.09
C ALA A 267 -0.68 -2.75 22.22
N HIS A 268 0.06 -3.84 22.45
CA HIS A 268 -0.16 -4.75 23.57
C HIS A 268 1.02 -4.76 24.53
N PRO A 269 0.81 -5.10 25.82
CA PRO A 269 1.88 -5.07 26.80
C PRO A 269 3.07 -5.97 26.40
N GLY A 270 4.26 -5.38 26.37
CA GLY A 270 5.51 -6.07 26.03
C GLY A 270 5.73 -6.32 24.53
N GLU A 271 4.81 -5.91 23.67
CA GLU A 271 4.96 -5.95 22.21
C GLU A 271 5.72 -4.73 21.72
N THR A 272 6.71 -4.94 20.84
CA THR A 272 7.34 -3.85 20.10
C THR A 272 6.51 -3.57 18.85
N VAL A 273 6.04 -2.34 18.69
CA VAL A 273 5.27 -1.88 17.52
C VAL A 273 6.05 -0.79 16.82
N THR A 274 6.25 -0.94 15.52
CA THR A 274 6.84 0.10 14.66
C THR A 274 5.73 1.07 14.22
N LEU A 275 5.87 2.32 14.60
CA LEU A 275 4.95 3.40 14.31
C LEU A 275 5.45 4.18 13.09
N ASP A 276 4.56 4.53 12.18
CA ASP A 276 4.84 5.36 11.01
C ASP A 276 4.03 6.68 11.12
N PRO A 277 4.56 7.69 11.81
CA PRO A 277 3.84 8.94 12.05
C PRO A 277 3.77 9.83 10.81
N LEU A 278 4.64 9.62 9.81
CA LEU A 278 4.66 10.44 8.59
C LEU A 278 3.54 10.09 7.60
N LYS A 279 2.84 8.98 7.81
CA LYS A 279 1.89 8.41 6.85
C LYS A 279 0.69 9.33 6.56
N ASN A 280 0.22 10.08 7.54
CA ASN A 280 -0.91 11.00 7.45
C ASN A 280 -0.49 12.47 7.33
N ASP A 281 0.82 12.75 7.36
CA ASP A 281 1.38 14.09 7.25
C ASP A 281 1.46 14.54 5.80
N THR A 282 1.41 15.85 5.57
CA THR A 282 1.42 16.42 4.23
C THR A 282 2.34 17.62 4.12
N ASP A 283 2.80 17.92 2.90
CA ASP A 283 3.54 19.12 2.60
C ASP A 283 2.81 19.95 1.52
N PRO A 284 2.54 21.24 1.74
CA PRO A 284 1.83 22.08 0.78
C PRO A 284 2.60 22.36 -0.52
N ASN A 285 3.93 22.12 -0.55
CA ASN A 285 4.76 22.20 -1.74
C ASN A 285 4.91 20.83 -2.43
N GLY A 286 4.47 19.74 -1.75
CA GLY A 286 4.66 18.37 -2.19
C GLY A 286 6.08 17.84 -1.94
N ASP A 287 6.83 18.52 -1.06
CA ASP A 287 8.19 18.10 -0.70
C ASP A 287 8.18 16.80 0.13
N PRO A 288 9.21 15.93 0.00
CA PRO A 288 9.30 14.71 0.78
C PRO A 288 9.53 15.02 2.26
N LEU A 289 8.73 14.38 3.12
CA LEU A 289 8.80 14.54 4.56
C LEU A 289 9.81 13.60 5.20
N MET A 290 10.48 14.07 6.26
CA MET A 290 11.44 13.31 7.05
C MET A 290 11.13 13.46 8.54
N LEU A 291 11.32 12.40 9.31
CA LEU A 291 11.30 12.45 10.77
C LEU A 291 12.60 13.11 11.26
N ALA A 292 12.50 14.30 11.86
CA ALA A 292 13.69 15.06 12.29
C ALA A 292 14.04 14.80 13.76
N ALA A 293 13.05 14.56 14.63
CA ALA A 293 13.29 14.32 16.05
C ALA A 293 12.06 13.67 16.71
N VAL A 294 12.27 13.05 17.86
CA VAL A 294 11.23 12.56 18.79
C VAL A 294 11.52 13.10 20.18
N SER A 295 10.51 13.57 20.88
CA SER A 295 10.66 14.17 22.22
C SER A 295 9.51 13.82 23.15
N GLY A 296 9.71 14.00 24.45
CA GLY A 296 8.68 13.79 25.46
C GLY A 296 8.39 12.30 25.73
N ALA A 297 9.42 11.43 25.70
CA ALA A 297 9.26 10.01 26.01
C ALA A 297 8.50 9.79 27.33
N PRO A 298 7.32 9.11 27.29
CA PRO A 298 6.50 8.89 28.48
C PRO A 298 7.13 7.89 29.44
N SER A 299 6.87 8.04 30.73
CA SER A 299 7.33 7.07 31.73
C SER A 299 6.64 5.71 31.52
N GLY A 300 7.42 4.61 31.58
CA GLY A 300 6.90 3.26 31.42
C GLY A 300 6.86 2.73 30.00
N ALA A 301 7.30 3.52 29.02
CA ALA A 301 7.52 3.08 27.64
C ALA A 301 8.97 3.32 27.21
N SER A 302 9.42 2.55 26.23
CA SER A 302 10.66 2.76 25.48
C SER A 302 10.33 3.18 24.06
N ILE A 303 11.02 4.21 23.59
CA ILE A 303 10.85 4.77 22.25
C ILE A 303 12.22 4.81 21.58
N THR A 304 12.33 4.21 20.41
CA THR A 304 13.55 4.19 19.61
C THR A 304 13.24 4.72 18.22
N PRO A 305 13.59 5.99 17.92
CA PRO A 305 13.35 6.55 16.59
C PRO A 305 14.36 6.03 15.56
N ASP A 306 13.88 5.73 14.37
CA ASP A 306 14.67 5.56 13.16
C ASP A 306 14.42 6.76 12.23
N LEU A 307 15.27 7.78 12.34
CA LEU A 307 15.10 9.05 11.62
C LEU A 307 15.29 8.89 10.11
N GLU A 308 16.03 7.91 9.68
CA GLU A 308 16.25 7.66 8.25
C GLU A 308 15.06 6.96 7.60
N ARG A 309 14.39 6.06 8.34
CA ARG A 309 13.14 5.44 7.89
C ARG A 309 11.92 6.32 8.11
N GLY A 310 12.01 7.28 9.01
CA GLY A 310 10.84 8.04 9.45
C GLY A 310 9.92 7.25 10.39
N THR A 311 10.41 6.19 11.05
CA THR A 311 9.62 5.31 11.92
C THR A 311 10.07 5.38 13.37
N ILE A 312 9.22 4.88 14.28
CA ILE A 312 9.49 4.87 15.72
C ILE A 312 9.13 3.50 16.27
N ASP A 313 10.10 2.78 16.85
CA ASP A 313 9.80 1.57 17.59
C ASP A 313 9.35 1.94 19.01
N PHE A 314 8.18 1.44 19.39
CA PHE A 314 7.55 1.67 20.68
C PHE A 314 7.32 0.35 21.40
N VAL A 315 7.60 0.32 22.72
CA VAL A 315 7.22 -0.79 23.60
C VAL A 315 6.84 -0.26 24.98
N ALA A 316 5.74 -0.76 25.53
CA ALA A 316 5.34 -0.52 26.91
C ALA A 316 4.93 -1.84 27.59
N SER A 317 5.25 -1.98 28.86
CA SER A 317 4.97 -3.22 29.62
C SER A 317 3.61 -3.24 30.31
N SER A 318 2.92 -2.10 30.35
CA SER A 318 1.64 -1.95 31.08
C SER A 318 0.58 -1.33 30.18
N PRO A 319 -0.70 -1.74 30.31
CA PRO A 319 -1.81 -1.05 29.66
C PRO A 319 -1.87 0.43 30.08
N GLY A 320 -2.30 1.29 29.15
CA GLY A 320 -2.42 2.72 29.39
C GLY A 320 -2.33 3.53 28.12
N SER A 321 -2.40 4.84 28.24
CA SER A 321 -2.21 5.78 27.15
C SER A 321 -0.86 6.45 27.26
N TYR A 322 -0.10 6.47 26.16
CA TYR A 322 1.26 7.00 26.09
C TYR A 322 1.34 8.02 24.96
N SER A 323 1.59 9.27 25.30
CA SER A 323 1.71 10.35 24.31
C SER A 323 3.12 10.92 24.27
N PHE A 324 3.61 11.26 23.11
CA PHE A 324 4.88 11.92 22.88
C PHE A 324 4.84 12.73 21.59
N ALA A 325 5.80 13.64 21.42
CA ALA A 325 5.85 14.49 20.27
C ALA A 325 6.94 14.04 19.28
N TYR A 326 6.69 14.26 18.01
CA TYR A 326 7.67 14.12 16.93
C TYR A 326 7.79 15.41 16.13
N THR A 327 8.88 15.56 15.42
CA THR A 327 9.11 16.70 14.55
C THR A 327 9.32 16.21 13.13
N ILE A 328 8.53 16.70 12.20
CA ILE A 328 8.71 16.46 10.77
C ILE A 328 9.46 17.61 10.11
N SER A 329 10.15 17.34 9.01
CA SER A 329 10.86 18.33 8.21
C SER A 329 10.71 18.03 6.72
N ASP A 330 10.58 19.09 5.92
CA ASP A 330 10.68 19.08 4.45
C ASP A 330 12.13 19.36 3.95
N GLY A 331 13.09 19.46 4.89
CA GLY A 331 14.48 19.85 4.62
C GLY A 331 14.75 21.35 4.79
N VAL A 332 13.73 22.20 4.90
CA VAL A 332 13.82 23.66 5.07
C VAL A 332 13.09 24.12 6.32
N ALA A 333 11.87 23.68 6.51
CA ALA A 333 11.01 23.99 7.66
C ALA A 333 10.73 22.74 8.52
N THR A 334 10.18 22.95 9.71
CA THR A 334 9.83 21.87 10.63
C THR A 334 8.49 22.14 11.29
N THR A 335 7.72 21.08 11.54
CA THR A 335 6.46 21.13 12.30
C THR A 335 6.44 20.05 13.36
N LEU A 336 5.75 20.30 14.48
CA LEU A 336 5.59 19.36 15.59
C LEU A 336 4.28 18.61 15.43
N GLY A 337 4.32 17.27 15.54
CA GLY A 337 3.15 16.38 15.61
C GLY A 337 3.09 15.66 16.96
N ILE A 338 1.95 15.03 17.24
CA ILE A 338 1.70 14.25 18.46
C ILE A 338 1.37 12.81 18.06
N VAL A 339 2.06 11.86 18.70
CA VAL A 339 1.73 10.45 18.66
C VAL A 339 1.11 10.04 19.99
N ARG A 340 -0.03 9.37 19.91
CA ARG A 340 -0.66 8.67 21.03
C ARG A 340 -0.69 7.18 20.77
N VAL A 341 -0.17 6.38 21.71
CA VAL A 341 -0.22 4.91 21.68
C VAL A 341 -1.11 4.44 22.82
N VAL A 342 -2.17 3.71 22.47
CA VAL A 342 -3.06 3.08 23.46
C VAL A 342 -2.64 1.63 23.62
N VAL A 343 -2.12 1.28 24.78
CA VAL A 343 -1.73 -0.09 25.12
C VAL A 343 -2.90 -0.77 25.83
N VAL A 344 -3.48 -1.78 25.21
CA VAL A 344 -4.64 -2.51 25.73
C VAL A 344 -4.27 -3.94 26.11
N GLU A 345 -4.92 -4.48 27.14
CA GLU A 345 -4.77 -5.90 27.47
C GLU A 345 -5.34 -6.77 26.35
N THR A 346 -4.68 -7.90 26.08
CA THR A 346 -5.17 -8.87 25.11
C THR A 346 -6.39 -9.59 25.70
N VAL A 347 -7.58 -9.17 25.33
CA VAL A 347 -8.84 -9.81 25.70
C VAL A 347 -9.40 -10.47 24.46
N ALA A 348 -9.90 -11.71 24.59
CA ALA A 348 -10.57 -12.41 23.49
C ALA A 348 -11.84 -11.67 23.09
N LEU A 349 -11.79 -10.89 22.03
CA LEU A 349 -12.89 -10.15 21.44
C LEU A 349 -13.04 -10.51 19.95
N PRO A 350 -14.27 -10.48 19.40
CA PRO A 350 -14.43 -10.60 17.96
C PRO A 350 -13.81 -9.39 17.24
N PRO A 351 -13.43 -9.55 15.96
CA PRO A 351 -12.99 -8.43 15.13
C PRO A 351 -14.14 -7.46 14.85
N VAL A 352 -13.80 -6.25 14.45
CA VAL A 352 -14.72 -5.23 13.95
C VAL A 352 -14.47 -5.10 12.45
N ALA A 353 -15.47 -5.47 11.64
CA ALA A 353 -15.41 -5.38 10.19
C ALA A 353 -16.11 -4.10 9.72
N GLU A 354 -15.45 -3.33 8.85
CA GLU A 354 -15.98 -2.10 8.25
C GLU A 354 -16.41 -2.35 6.80
N ASN A 355 -17.40 -1.58 6.33
CA ASN A 355 -17.83 -1.68 4.94
C ASN A 355 -16.80 -1.03 4.02
N ASP A 356 -16.61 -1.63 2.84
CA ASP A 356 -15.68 -1.19 1.82
C ASP A 356 -16.39 -0.65 0.58
N THR A 357 -15.66 0.11 -0.20
CA THR A 357 -16.07 0.57 -1.53
C THR A 357 -15.01 0.22 -2.55
N ALA A 358 -15.44 -0.31 -3.68
CA ALA A 358 -14.57 -0.66 -4.80
C ALA A 358 -15.09 -0.03 -6.09
N VAL A 359 -14.19 0.54 -6.89
CA VAL A 359 -14.52 1.05 -8.22
C VAL A 359 -14.08 0.04 -9.26
N LEU A 360 -15.03 -0.50 -10.00
CA LEU A 360 -14.77 -1.53 -11.01
C LEU A 360 -14.64 -0.89 -12.40
N PRO A 361 -13.46 -0.92 -13.05
CA PRO A 361 -13.29 -0.47 -14.42
C PRO A 361 -14.20 -1.24 -15.37
N GLN A 362 -14.70 -0.57 -16.41
CA GLN A 362 -15.61 -1.20 -17.38
C GLN A 362 -14.91 -2.35 -18.12
N GLY A 363 -15.44 -3.57 -17.98
CA GLY A 363 -14.87 -4.78 -18.57
C GLY A 363 -13.56 -5.25 -17.95
N GLY A 364 -13.18 -4.70 -16.79
CA GLY A 364 -11.97 -5.02 -16.05
C GLY A 364 -12.22 -5.78 -14.76
N SER A 365 -11.18 -5.85 -13.94
CA SER A 365 -11.23 -6.36 -12.57
C SER A 365 -10.61 -5.34 -11.60
N VAL A 366 -11.03 -5.39 -10.35
CA VAL A 366 -10.44 -4.61 -9.27
C VAL A 366 -10.01 -5.53 -8.12
N LEU A 367 -8.87 -5.21 -7.50
CA LEU A 367 -8.44 -5.81 -6.25
C LEU A 367 -8.93 -4.95 -5.09
N VAL A 368 -9.65 -5.56 -4.16
CA VAL A 368 -10.13 -4.93 -2.94
C VAL A 368 -9.38 -5.54 -1.77
N ALA A 369 -8.94 -4.70 -0.83
CA ALA A 369 -8.27 -5.11 0.40
C ALA A 369 -9.17 -4.83 1.62
N PRO A 370 -10.22 -5.64 1.88
CA PRO A 370 -11.21 -5.33 2.91
C PRO A 370 -10.60 -5.25 4.30
N LEU A 371 -9.55 -6.02 4.58
CA LEU A 371 -8.89 -6.02 5.89
C LEU A 371 -8.11 -4.73 6.20
N ALA A 372 -7.99 -3.78 5.26
CA ALA A 372 -7.20 -2.56 5.46
C ALA A 372 -7.86 -1.57 6.45
N ASN A 373 -9.19 -1.58 6.54
CA ASN A 373 -9.98 -0.76 7.46
C ASN A 373 -10.58 -1.59 8.62
N ASP A 374 -10.50 -2.93 8.54
CA ASP A 374 -10.96 -3.82 9.58
C ASP A 374 -10.03 -3.78 10.81
N TYR A 375 -10.60 -3.98 11.98
CA TYR A 375 -9.90 -3.85 13.24
C TYR A 375 -9.99 -5.10 14.10
N ASP A 376 -8.84 -5.59 14.60
CA ASP A 376 -8.79 -6.63 15.62
C ASP A 376 -8.43 -6.05 16.99
N PRO A 377 -9.37 -5.99 17.95
CA PRO A 377 -9.09 -5.52 19.31
C PRO A 377 -8.03 -6.34 20.05
N THR A 378 -7.73 -7.54 19.58
CA THR A 378 -6.70 -8.43 20.16
C THR A 378 -5.32 -8.23 19.55
N GLY A 379 -5.20 -7.34 18.53
CA GLY A 379 -3.97 -7.11 17.80
C GLY A 379 -3.53 -8.28 16.91
N GLY A 380 -4.39 -9.28 16.69
CA GLY A 380 -4.13 -10.41 15.79
C GLY A 380 -4.16 -10.02 14.32
N VAL A 381 -3.79 -10.94 13.44
CA VAL A 381 -3.95 -10.81 12.00
C VAL A 381 -5.32 -11.30 11.61
N LEU A 382 -6.09 -10.46 10.92
CA LEU A 382 -7.40 -10.81 10.38
C LEU A 382 -7.28 -11.66 9.12
N SER A 383 -8.28 -12.50 8.88
CA SER A 383 -8.41 -13.29 7.66
C SER A 383 -9.85 -13.34 7.18
N ILE A 384 -10.06 -13.29 5.87
CA ILE A 384 -11.37 -13.49 5.25
C ILE A 384 -11.67 -15.00 5.26
N THR A 385 -12.82 -15.37 5.81
CA THR A 385 -13.23 -16.77 5.95
C THR A 385 -14.33 -17.18 4.98
N SER A 386 -15.17 -16.23 4.55
CA SER A 386 -16.22 -16.48 3.57
C SER A 386 -16.64 -15.21 2.83
N ILE A 387 -17.22 -15.41 1.66
CA ILE A 387 -17.79 -14.37 0.80
C ILE A 387 -19.21 -14.82 0.43
N ASP A 388 -20.17 -13.90 0.41
CA ASP A 388 -21.50 -14.14 -0.12
C ASP A 388 -21.82 -13.08 -1.19
N SER A 389 -21.63 -13.46 -2.45
CA SER A 389 -21.99 -12.70 -3.65
C SER A 389 -23.25 -13.26 -4.36
N SER A 390 -23.97 -14.21 -3.74
CA SER A 390 -25.11 -14.93 -4.33
C SER A 390 -26.27 -14.02 -4.73
N SER A 391 -26.39 -12.85 -4.10
CA SER A 391 -27.40 -11.82 -4.39
C SER A 391 -27.12 -11.01 -5.64
N VAL A 392 -25.90 -11.09 -6.22
CA VAL A 392 -25.44 -10.26 -7.36
C VAL A 392 -25.05 -11.17 -8.55
N PRO A 393 -26.02 -11.65 -9.34
CA PRO A 393 -25.71 -12.44 -10.53
C PRO A 393 -24.86 -11.62 -11.55
N GLY A 394 -23.77 -12.20 -12.04
CA GLY A 394 -22.85 -11.56 -13.01
C GLY A 394 -21.68 -10.82 -12.38
N LEU A 395 -21.60 -10.77 -11.04
CA LEU A 395 -20.38 -10.38 -10.33
C LEU A 395 -19.62 -11.65 -9.94
N GLU A 396 -18.37 -11.74 -10.35
CA GLU A 396 -17.44 -12.79 -9.98
C GLU A 396 -16.51 -12.24 -8.89
N VAL A 397 -16.57 -12.84 -7.70
CA VAL A 397 -15.72 -12.45 -6.56
C VAL A 397 -14.89 -13.63 -6.15
N ALA A 398 -13.58 -13.43 -6.09
CA ALA A 398 -12.66 -14.48 -5.72
C ALA A 398 -11.72 -14.03 -4.61
N LEU A 399 -11.48 -14.94 -3.68
CA LEU A 399 -10.59 -14.74 -2.53
C LEU A 399 -9.14 -15.05 -2.92
N ILE A 400 -8.25 -14.11 -2.67
CA ILE A 400 -6.80 -14.27 -2.89
C ILE A 400 -6.12 -14.27 -1.52
N ASP A 401 -5.39 -15.35 -1.22
CA ASP A 401 -4.57 -15.50 -0.02
C ASP A 401 -5.26 -15.07 1.29
N ARG A 402 -6.60 -15.26 1.39
CA ARG A 402 -7.39 -14.95 2.58
C ARG A 402 -7.44 -13.47 3.01
N HIS A 403 -6.96 -12.53 2.18
CA HIS A 403 -6.90 -11.11 2.56
C HIS A 403 -7.29 -10.13 1.46
N LEU A 404 -7.28 -10.55 0.21
CA LEU A 404 -7.67 -9.75 -0.94
C LEU A 404 -8.87 -10.37 -1.66
N LEU A 405 -9.70 -9.51 -2.26
CA LEU A 405 -10.79 -9.93 -3.13
C LEU A 405 -10.51 -9.42 -4.54
N ARG A 406 -10.57 -10.32 -5.53
CA ARG A 406 -10.66 -9.91 -6.94
C ARG A 406 -12.12 -9.86 -7.31
N VAL A 407 -12.57 -8.71 -7.77
CA VAL A 407 -13.94 -8.48 -8.23
C VAL A 407 -13.91 -8.25 -9.74
N THR A 408 -14.72 -9.00 -10.48
CA THR A 408 -14.81 -8.94 -11.95
C THR A 408 -16.27 -8.95 -12.37
N ALA A 409 -16.63 -8.14 -13.37
CA ALA A 409 -17.94 -8.21 -14.01
C ALA A 409 -17.75 -8.31 -15.53
N PRO A 410 -17.73 -9.51 -16.10
CA PRO A 410 -17.43 -9.74 -17.53
C PRO A 410 -18.36 -9.01 -18.49
N THR A 411 -19.61 -8.77 -18.08
CA THR A 411 -20.62 -8.04 -18.88
C THR A 411 -20.70 -6.55 -18.54
N GLY A 412 -19.82 -6.06 -17.61
CA GLY A 412 -19.92 -4.74 -17.00
C GLY A 412 -21.01 -4.63 -15.95
N LEU A 413 -20.98 -3.54 -15.19
CA LEU A 413 -22.02 -3.18 -14.20
C LEU A 413 -22.88 -2.04 -14.74
N GLU A 414 -24.21 -2.20 -14.67
CA GLU A 414 -25.17 -1.13 -15.01
C GLU A 414 -25.42 -0.15 -13.86
N GLY A 415 -25.07 -0.54 -12.62
CA GLY A 415 -25.26 0.26 -11.41
C GLY A 415 -24.48 -0.28 -10.22
N THR A 416 -24.58 0.39 -9.09
CA THR A 416 -23.93 -0.01 -7.83
C THR A 416 -24.53 -1.32 -7.32
N VAL A 417 -23.66 -2.22 -6.86
CA VAL A 417 -24.04 -3.52 -6.29
C VAL A 417 -23.22 -3.77 -5.03
N SER A 418 -23.73 -4.61 -4.12
CA SER A 418 -23.04 -4.97 -2.88
C SER A 418 -23.06 -6.46 -2.64
N PHE A 419 -21.98 -6.97 -2.09
CA PHE A 419 -21.86 -8.34 -1.58
C PHE A 419 -21.26 -8.32 -0.18
N SER A 420 -21.38 -9.40 0.59
CA SER A 420 -20.83 -9.46 1.94
C SER A 420 -19.63 -10.37 2.06
N TYR A 421 -18.79 -10.10 3.06
CA TYR A 421 -17.66 -10.93 3.45
C TYR A 421 -17.63 -11.11 4.98
N THR A 422 -16.95 -12.15 5.44
CA THR A 422 -16.79 -12.43 6.87
C THR A 422 -15.30 -12.53 7.18
N VAL A 423 -14.88 -11.82 8.23
CA VAL A 423 -13.53 -11.85 8.76
C VAL A 423 -13.45 -12.58 10.08
N SER A 424 -12.30 -13.12 10.40
CA SER A 424 -12.02 -13.79 11.67
C SER A 424 -10.61 -13.50 12.16
N ASN A 425 -10.45 -13.39 13.48
CA ASN A 425 -9.14 -13.38 14.18
C ASN A 425 -8.81 -14.75 14.82
N GLY A 426 -9.60 -15.77 14.50
CA GLY A 426 -9.48 -17.13 15.09
C GLY A 426 -10.17 -17.32 16.45
N GLN A 427 -10.71 -16.25 17.04
CA GLN A 427 -11.46 -16.29 18.31
C GLN A 427 -12.93 -15.88 18.12
N GLY A 428 -13.18 -15.05 17.13
CA GLY A 428 -14.51 -14.60 16.74
C GLY A 428 -14.54 -14.21 15.28
N SER A 429 -15.72 -13.81 14.81
CA SER A 429 -15.94 -13.35 13.43
C SER A 429 -16.87 -12.14 13.40
N ALA A 430 -16.70 -11.31 12.39
CA ALA A 430 -17.59 -10.21 12.04
C ALA A 430 -17.83 -10.19 10.53
N SER A 431 -18.90 -9.55 10.08
CA SER A 431 -19.21 -9.44 8.65
C SER A 431 -19.43 -7.99 8.26
N ALA A 432 -19.00 -7.65 7.06
CA ALA A 432 -19.22 -6.36 6.43
C ALA A 432 -19.54 -6.53 4.94
N SER A 433 -19.79 -5.45 4.25
CA SER A 433 -20.13 -5.45 2.82
C SER A 433 -19.12 -4.68 2.00
N VAL A 434 -18.89 -5.15 0.77
CA VAL A 434 -18.18 -4.40 -0.27
C VAL A 434 -19.21 -3.84 -1.24
N THR A 435 -19.24 -2.52 -1.37
CA THR A 435 -20.03 -1.80 -2.37
C THR A 435 -19.20 -1.59 -3.62
N VAL A 436 -19.63 -2.15 -4.74
CA VAL A 436 -18.95 -2.06 -6.04
C VAL A 436 -19.64 -1.03 -6.90
N ILE A 437 -18.90 0.00 -7.30
CA ILE A 437 -19.37 1.11 -8.11
C ILE A 437 -18.80 0.94 -9.53
N PRO A 438 -19.61 1.11 -10.60
CA PRO A 438 -19.07 1.13 -11.96
C PRO A 438 -18.16 2.34 -12.16
N GLY A 439 -16.92 2.11 -12.59
CA GLY A 439 -15.96 3.16 -12.91
C GLY A 439 -16.37 3.97 -14.13
N ALA A 440 -16.04 5.26 -14.14
CA ALA A 440 -16.33 6.15 -15.24
C ALA A 440 -15.51 5.75 -16.49
N SER A 441 -16.20 5.56 -17.62
CA SER A 441 -15.58 5.13 -18.88
C SER A 441 -14.77 6.23 -19.58
N ASP A 442 -14.93 7.48 -19.18
CA ASP A 442 -14.31 8.65 -19.80
C ASP A 442 -12.87 8.94 -19.32
N ARG A 443 -12.35 8.18 -18.35
CA ARG A 443 -11.00 8.36 -17.80
C ARG A 443 -9.96 7.37 -18.34
N THR A 444 -10.39 6.40 -19.13
CA THR A 444 -9.47 5.40 -19.69
C THR A 444 -8.44 5.98 -20.66
N ASP A 445 -8.64 7.21 -21.15
CA ASP A 445 -7.72 7.91 -22.04
C ASP A 445 -6.70 8.79 -21.29
N LEU A 446 -6.77 8.86 -19.95
CA LEU A 446 -5.83 9.65 -19.16
C LEU A 446 -4.51 8.89 -18.97
N PRO A 447 -3.35 9.55 -19.20
CA PRO A 447 -2.07 8.90 -19.00
C PRO A 447 -1.79 8.64 -17.51
N PRO A 448 -0.92 7.64 -17.20
CA PRO A 448 -0.41 7.44 -15.84
C PRO A 448 0.23 8.70 -15.27
N VAL A 449 0.06 8.89 -13.96
CA VAL A 449 0.71 9.96 -13.19
C VAL A 449 1.91 9.35 -12.48
N LEU A 450 3.11 9.78 -12.90
CA LEU A 450 4.38 9.25 -12.41
C LEU A 450 5.12 10.27 -11.57
N LYS A 451 5.88 9.77 -10.57
CA LYS A 451 6.77 10.56 -9.75
C LYS A 451 8.22 10.12 -9.95
N PRO A 452 9.22 11.03 -9.81
CA PRO A 452 10.61 10.64 -9.83
C PRO A 452 10.99 9.72 -8.68
N ASP A 453 11.90 8.77 -8.93
CA ASP A 453 12.39 7.79 -7.98
C ASP A 453 13.86 7.98 -7.65
N ARG A 454 14.28 7.36 -6.54
CA ARG A 454 15.67 7.32 -6.13
C ARG A 454 16.06 5.93 -5.64
N GLY A 455 17.28 5.51 -5.96
CA GLY A 455 17.85 4.28 -5.48
C GLY A 455 19.32 4.46 -5.12
N LYS A 456 19.82 3.55 -4.29
CA LYS A 456 21.25 3.45 -3.97
C LYS A 456 21.77 2.10 -4.42
N VAL A 457 23.07 2.06 -4.73
CA VAL A 457 23.78 0.83 -5.05
C VAL A 457 25.26 1.02 -4.77
N ARG A 458 25.94 0.00 -4.27
CA ARG A 458 27.39 0.02 -4.11
C ARG A 458 28.07 -0.41 -5.41
N VAL A 459 29.27 0.12 -5.69
CA VAL A 459 30.08 -0.30 -6.86
C VAL A 459 30.22 -1.82 -6.96
N GLY A 460 30.00 -2.36 -8.16
CA GLY A 460 30.08 -3.80 -8.45
C GLY A 460 28.92 -4.63 -7.84
N ASP A 461 27.79 -4.00 -7.54
CA ASP A 461 26.55 -4.66 -7.12
C ASP A 461 25.38 -4.25 -8.03
N VAL A 462 24.20 -4.82 -7.81
CA VAL A 462 22.97 -4.50 -8.55
C VAL A 462 21.97 -3.80 -7.63
N GLY A 463 21.70 -2.55 -7.92
CA GLY A 463 20.65 -1.76 -7.25
C GLY A 463 19.28 -1.97 -7.90
N THR A 464 18.23 -2.03 -7.09
CA THR A 464 16.85 -2.25 -7.53
C THR A 464 15.93 -1.16 -7.01
N VAL A 465 15.09 -0.60 -7.90
CA VAL A 465 14.04 0.38 -7.55
C VAL A 465 12.70 -0.08 -8.10
N SER A 466 11.72 -0.18 -7.22
CA SER A 466 10.31 -0.47 -7.58
C SER A 466 9.63 0.83 -8.00
N VAL A 467 9.84 1.25 -9.24
CA VAL A 467 9.46 2.58 -9.74
C VAL A 467 7.95 2.84 -9.80
N LEU A 468 7.11 1.80 -9.76
CA LEU A 468 5.65 1.95 -9.70
C LEU A 468 5.08 2.15 -8.29
N ALA A 469 5.93 2.12 -7.25
CA ALA A 469 5.46 2.18 -5.86
C ALA A 469 4.77 3.51 -5.49
N ASN A 470 5.14 4.60 -6.18
CA ASN A 470 4.61 5.96 -5.99
C ASN A 470 3.80 6.46 -7.20
N ASP A 471 3.59 5.59 -8.21
CA ASP A 471 2.90 5.87 -9.47
C ASP A 471 1.46 5.37 -9.44
N ARG A 472 0.60 5.93 -10.30
CA ARG A 472 -0.80 5.51 -10.38
C ARG A 472 -1.42 5.76 -11.74
N SER A 473 -2.47 5.00 -12.05
CA SER A 473 -3.39 5.29 -13.17
C SER A 473 -4.60 6.07 -12.64
N PRO A 474 -4.98 7.21 -13.27
CA PRO A 474 -6.20 7.93 -12.91
C PRO A 474 -7.49 7.12 -13.12
N ALA A 475 -7.45 6.10 -13.97
CA ALA A 475 -8.55 5.18 -14.23
C ALA A 475 -8.45 3.86 -13.46
N GLY A 476 -7.49 3.73 -12.52
CA GLY A 476 -7.26 2.47 -11.79
C GLY A 476 -6.74 1.32 -12.66
N LEU A 477 -6.20 1.62 -13.86
CA LEU A 477 -5.69 0.62 -14.78
C LEU A 477 -4.33 0.08 -14.31
N ASN A 478 -4.04 -1.19 -14.64
CA ASN A 478 -2.77 -1.80 -14.33
C ASN A 478 -1.63 -1.11 -15.08
N LEU A 479 -0.55 -0.80 -14.36
CA LEU A 479 0.66 -0.18 -14.89
C LEU A 479 1.73 -1.23 -15.16
N GLN A 480 2.51 -1.01 -16.22
CA GLN A 480 3.66 -1.84 -16.58
C GLN A 480 4.82 -0.96 -17.04
N VAL A 481 6.03 -1.28 -16.57
CA VAL A 481 7.27 -0.62 -17.02
C VAL A 481 7.68 -1.18 -18.38
N GLU A 482 7.97 -0.30 -19.34
CA GLU A 482 8.49 -0.72 -20.65
C GLU A 482 9.95 -1.14 -20.53
N SER A 483 10.38 -2.13 -21.31
CA SER A 483 11.76 -2.68 -21.25
C SER A 483 12.84 -1.71 -21.75
N THR A 484 12.46 -0.64 -22.45
CA THR A 484 13.41 0.33 -23.01
C THR A 484 13.69 1.44 -22.02
N LEU A 485 14.97 1.66 -21.70
CA LEU A 485 15.46 2.73 -20.83
C LEU A 485 16.27 3.75 -21.62
N GLU A 486 16.12 5.03 -21.27
CA GLU A 486 16.91 6.11 -21.86
C GLU A 486 17.90 6.66 -20.82
N TYR A 487 19.18 6.72 -21.20
CA TYR A 487 20.25 7.25 -20.35
C TYR A 487 21.43 7.71 -21.20
N ASP A 488 22.28 8.57 -20.66
CA ASP A 488 23.51 9.00 -21.35
C ASP A 488 24.58 7.90 -21.26
N ARG A 489 24.69 7.13 -22.34
CA ARG A 489 25.70 6.04 -22.45
C ARG A 489 27.15 6.49 -22.37
N ALA A 490 27.44 7.79 -22.65
CA ALA A 490 28.80 8.31 -22.65
C ALA A 490 29.29 8.60 -21.22
N SER A 491 28.40 8.92 -20.30
CA SER A 491 28.67 9.18 -18.89
C SER A 491 28.14 8.07 -17.96
N ALA A 492 27.66 6.94 -18.51
CA ALA A 492 27.07 5.86 -17.73
C ALA A 492 28.09 5.26 -16.75
N LEU A 493 27.68 5.15 -15.49
CA LEU A 493 28.46 4.56 -14.39
C LEU A 493 28.09 3.09 -14.15
N GLY A 494 27.21 2.54 -14.96
CA GLY A 494 26.72 1.16 -14.91
C GLY A 494 25.80 0.84 -16.08
N THR A 495 25.18 -0.34 -16.05
CA THR A 495 24.25 -0.81 -17.08
C THR A 495 22.84 -0.93 -16.47
N PRO A 496 21.92 -0.03 -16.83
CA PRO A 496 20.55 -0.14 -16.36
C PRO A 496 19.74 -1.16 -17.19
N PHE A 497 18.80 -1.85 -16.54
CA PHE A 497 17.90 -2.81 -17.18
C PHE A 497 16.57 -2.89 -16.43
N VAL A 498 15.55 -3.48 -17.04
CA VAL A 498 14.22 -3.69 -16.45
C VAL A 498 14.03 -5.17 -16.17
N THR A 499 13.53 -5.49 -14.97
CA THR A 499 13.03 -6.83 -14.62
C THR A 499 11.63 -6.68 -14.04
N GLY A 500 10.60 -7.23 -14.70
CA GLY A 500 9.22 -7.01 -14.32
C GLY A 500 8.87 -5.50 -14.30
N ASN A 501 8.44 -5.01 -13.14
CA ASN A 501 8.12 -3.60 -12.92
C ASN A 501 9.19 -2.85 -12.10
N GLN A 502 10.43 -3.33 -12.13
CA GLN A 502 11.56 -2.74 -11.43
C GLN A 502 12.59 -2.22 -12.42
N VAL A 503 13.18 -1.05 -12.14
CA VAL A 503 14.36 -0.55 -12.82
C VAL A 503 15.59 -0.89 -11.97
N ARG A 504 16.56 -1.53 -12.60
CA ARG A 504 17.79 -2.00 -11.96
C ARG A 504 19.02 -1.36 -12.59
N LEU A 505 20.07 -1.25 -11.80
CA LEU A 505 21.38 -0.78 -12.24
C LEU A 505 22.47 -1.77 -11.80
N GLU A 506 23.10 -2.46 -12.74
CA GLU A 506 24.38 -3.12 -12.52
C GLU A 506 25.47 -2.04 -12.46
N ALA A 507 25.92 -1.72 -11.25
CA ALA A 507 26.86 -0.64 -11.01
C ALA A 507 28.28 -1.02 -11.44
N GLY A 508 28.95 -0.10 -12.13
CA GLY A 508 30.37 -0.22 -12.44
C GLY A 508 31.27 0.07 -11.24
N ASP A 509 32.56 0.25 -11.49
CA ASP A 509 33.58 0.48 -10.44
C ASP A 509 33.72 1.94 -10.01
N THR A 510 32.94 2.86 -10.56
CA THR A 510 33.08 4.30 -10.33
C THR A 510 31.89 4.85 -9.54
N PRO A 511 32.09 5.40 -8.32
CA PRO A 511 31.05 6.06 -7.56
C PRO A 511 30.54 7.34 -8.25
N GLY A 512 29.27 7.68 -7.99
CA GLY A 512 28.67 8.90 -8.54
C GLY A 512 27.15 8.80 -8.59
N THR A 513 26.55 9.65 -9.41
CA THR A 513 25.09 9.68 -9.61
C THR A 513 24.77 9.41 -11.08
N MET A 514 23.75 8.62 -11.33
CA MET A 514 23.29 8.28 -12.68
C MET A 514 21.77 8.39 -12.77
N ASP A 515 21.30 9.16 -13.75
CA ASP A 515 19.87 9.29 -14.05
C ASP A 515 19.49 8.34 -15.19
N VAL A 516 18.33 7.68 -15.04
CA VAL A 516 17.76 6.77 -16.02
C VAL A 516 16.30 7.12 -16.20
N THR A 517 15.88 7.41 -17.44
CA THR A 517 14.48 7.66 -17.78
C THR A 517 13.81 6.33 -18.13
N TYR A 518 12.68 6.07 -17.54
CA TYR A 518 11.82 4.92 -17.79
C TYR A 518 10.44 5.35 -18.29
N SER A 519 9.75 4.47 -18.99
CA SER A 519 8.40 4.69 -19.50
C SER A 519 7.46 3.64 -18.93
N VAL A 520 6.23 4.08 -18.63
CA VAL A 520 5.15 3.24 -18.12
C VAL A 520 3.99 3.27 -19.08
N ILE A 521 3.40 2.12 -19.32
CA ILE A 521 2.19 1.94 -20.12
C ILE A 521 1.09 1.36 -19.22
N ASP A 522 -0.14 1.86 -19.35
CA ASP A 522 -1.30 1.24 -18.72
C ASP A 522 -1.99 0.21 -19.62
N SER A 523 -2.97 -0.52 -19.08
CA SER A 523 -3.69 -1.55 -19.83
C SER A 523 -4.58 -1.01 -20.96
N ALA A 524 -4.84 0.30 -21.03
CA ALA A 524 -5.52 0.98 -22.14
C ALA A 524 -4.54 1.48 -23.23
N GLY A 525 -3.23 1.43 -22.96
CA GLY A 525 -2.17 1.83 -23.88
C GLY A 525 -1.68 3.26 -23.72
N ASN A 526 -2.12 3.98 -22.70
CA ASN A 526 -1.61 5.31 -22.40
C ASN A 526 -0.21 5.23 -21.80
N ARG A 527 0.62 6.23 -22.09
CA ARG A 527 2.03 6.25 -21.70
C ARG A 527 2.41 7.51 -20.96
N ALA A 528 3.32 7.34 -20.01
CA ALA A 528 4.03 8.44 -19.35
C ALA A 528 5.48 8.03 -19.11
N SER A 529 6.35 9.01 -18.83
CA SER A 529 7.76 8.76 -18.53
C SER A 529 8.18 9.54 -17.29
N SER A 530 9.09 8.95 -16.50
CA SER A 530 9.69 9.56 -15.32
C SER A 530 11.18 9.19 -15.23
N THR A 531 11.86 9.65 -14.18
CA THR A 531 13.30 9.43 -14.01
C THR A 531 13.57 8.74 -12.68
N VAL A 532 14.43 7.73 -12.70
CA VAL A 532 15.03 7.18 -11.49
C VAL A 532 16.50 7.64 -11.40
N THR A 533 16.88 8.17 -10.23
CA THR A 533 18.24 8.60 -9.94
C THR A 533 18.93 7.57 -9.04
N PHE A 534 19.99 6.94 -9.52
CA PHE A 534 20.83 6.03 -8.74
C PHE A 534 22.01 6.77 -8.14
N GLU A 535 22.21 6.66 -6.83
CA GLU A 535 23.43 7.04 -6.12
C GLU A 535 24.34 5.81 -5.99
N ILE A 536 25.51 5.85 -6.61
CA ILE A 536 26.49 4.77 -6.61
C ILE A 536 27.56 5.06 -5.56
N LEU A 537 27.57 4.26 -4.49
CA LEU A 537 28.46 4.40 -3.34
C LEU A 537 29.80 3.72 -3.58
N ALA A 538 30.88 4.24 -2.97
CA ALA A 538 32.19 3.62 -3.02
C ALA A 538 32.25 2.33 -2.18
N ALA A 539 33.11 1.38 -2.55
CA ALA A 539 33.30 0.15 -1.79
C ALA A 539 33.79 0.37 -0.34
N SER A 540 34.47 1.52 -0.10
CA SER A 540 35.01 1.90 1.22
C SER A 540 34.04 2.67 2.10
N ASP A 541 32.83 2.99 1.62
CA ASP A 541 31.85 3.72 2.42
C ASP A 541 31.36 2.86 3.57
N HIS A 542 30.98 3.51 4.66
CA HIS A 542 30.55 2.83 5.88
C HIS A 542 29.35 1.90 5.57
N ASN A 543 29.41 0.67 6.07
CA ASN A 543 28.31 -0.29 5.94
C ASN A 543 27.28 -0.12 7.03
N GLN A 544 26.04 -0.02 6.65
CA GLN A 544 24.87 -0.07 7.51
C GLN A 544 24.22 -1.46 7.41
N ALA A 545 23.54 -1.88 8.45
CA ALA A 545 22.79 -3.14 8.40
C ALA A 545 21.52 -2.99 7.54
N PRO A 546 21.10 -4.06 6.84
CA PRO A 546 19.84 -4.07 6.12
C PRO A 546 18.65 -3.81 7.05
N ARG A 547 17.55 -3.33 6.49
CA ARG A 547 16.33 -2.96 7.22
C ARG A 547 15.15 -3.81 6.74
N PRO A 548 15.06 -5.09 7.16
CA PRO A 548 13.95 -5.94 6.80
C PRO A 548 12.63 -5.40 7.36
N ARG A 549 11.52 -5.72 6.70
CA ARG A 549 10.17 -5.29 7.09
C ARG A 549 9.44 -6.41 7.79
N ASP A 550 8.56 -6.07 8.73
CA ASP A 550 7.61 -7.03 9.26
C ASP A 550 6.69 -7.54 8.14
N ILE A 551 6.42 -8.84 8.16
CA ILE A 551 5.61 -9.53 7.14
C ILE A 551 4.32 -10.00 7.78
N THR A 552 3.21 -9.71 7.13
CA THR A 552 1.92 -10.31 7.42
C THR A 552 1.59 -11.33 6.35
N ALA A 553 1.17 -12.54 6.76
CA ALA A 553 0.88 -13.64 5.87
C ALA A 553 -0.38 -14.40 6.32
N TRP A 554 -0.91 -15.22 5.42
CA TRP A 554 -2.11 -16.02 5.66
C TRP A 554 -1.83 -17.47 5.28
N ALA A 555 -2.29 -18.41 6.10
CA ALA A 555 -2.08 -19.82 5.90
C ALA A 555 -3.31 -20.64 6.30
N THR A 556 -3.57 -21.72 5.57
CA THR A 556 -4.60 -22.69 5.92
C THR A 556 -4.01 -23.82 6.77
N ALA A 557 -4.69 -24.17 7.85
CA ALA A 557 -4.24 -25.20 8.79
C ALA A 557 -3.89 -26.50 8.08
N GLY A 558 -2.68 -27.02 8.32
CA GLY A 558 -2.18 -28.25 7.71
C GLY A 558 -1.65 -28.13 6.28
N GLN A 559 -1.71 -26.93 5.65
CA GLN A 559 -1.18 -26.71 4.30
C GLN A 559 0.11 -25.89 4.37
N ALA A 560 1.11 -26.26 3.55
CA ALA A 560 2.33 -25.48 3.42
C ALA A 560 2.05 -24.19 2.65
N THR A 561 2.47 -23.07 3.20
CA THR A 561 2.31 -21.74 2.62
C THR A 561 3.68 -21.13 2.37
N ARG A 562 3.83 -20.50 1.21
CA ARG A 562 5.03 -19.79 0.82
C ARG A 562 4.89 -18.30 1.20
N ILE A 563 5.75 -17.83 2.10
CA ILE A 563 5.77 -16.44 2.57
C ILE A 563 6.96 -15.75 1.89
N PRO A 564 6.73 -14.88 0.89
CA PRO A 564 7.81 -14.18 0.20
C PRO A 564 8.50 -13.18 1.13
N VAL A 565 9.81 -13.07 1.01
CA VAL A 565 10.63 -12.08 1.73
C VAL A 565 11.22 -11.10 0.72
N SER A 566 10.86 -9.82 0.84
CA SER A 566 11.47 -8.76 0.02
C SER A 566 12.91 -8.53 0.45
N LEU A 567 13.86 -8.79 -0.45
CA LEU A 567 15.30 -8.63 -0.22
C LEU A 567 15.89 -7.44 -0.95
N ASP A 568 15.19 -6.89 -1.93
CA ASP A 568 15.63 -5.76 -2.73
C ASP A 568 15.21 -4.43 -2.10
N GLY A 569 16.11 -3.42 -2.15
CA GLY A 569 15.85 -2.07 -1.67
C GLY A 569 15.69 -1.94 -0.14
N ILE A 570 16.05 -2.95 0.63
CA ILE A 570 16.00 -2.92 2.10
C ILE A 570 17.33 -2.55 2.76
N ASP A 571 18.40 -2.43 1.98
CA ASP A 571 19.70 -2.02 2.47
C ASP A 571 19.90 -0.51 2.27
N PRO A 572 20.26 0.27 3.31
CA PRO A 572 20.45 1.71 3.21
C PRO A 572 21.59 2.14 2.29
N ASP A 573 22.58 1.26 2.11
CA ASP A 573 23.74 1.47 1.25
C ASP A 573 23.54 0.90 -0.15
N GLY A 574 22.40 0.21 -0.36
CA GLY A 574 22.07 -0.45 -1.62
C GLY A 574 22.88 -1.71 -1.87
N ASP A 575 23.38 -2.34 -0.81
CA ASP A 575 24.03 -3.65 -0.90
C ASP A 575 22.99 -4.76 -1.13
N SER A 576 23.34 -5.79 -1.86
CA SER A 576 22.48 -6.95 -2.06
C SER A 576 22.32 -7.75 -0.76
N VAL A 577 21.08 -8.12 -0.45
CA VAL A 577 20.71 -8.79 0.79
C VAL A 577 20.28 -10.23 0.54
N THR A 578 20.54 -11.12 1.48
CA THR A 578 20.14 -12.54 1.46
C THR A 578 19.35 -12.90 2.71
N LEU A 579 18.37 -13.80 2.56
CA LEU A 579 17.66 -14.40 3.68
C LEU A 579 18.53 -15.45 4.35
N ARG A 580 18.76 -15.30 5.65
CA ARG A 580 19.65 -16.20 6.43
C ARG A 580 18.92 -17.35 7.08
N GLY A 581 17.75 -17.09 7.64
CA GLY A 581 17.03 -18.12 8.39
C GLY A 581 15.86 -17.57 9.20
N VAL A 582 15.25 -18.48 9.93
CA VAL A 582 14.21 -18.21 10.93
C VAL A 582 14.87 -18.27 12.31
N ASP A 583 14.82 -17.19 13.08
CA ASP A 583 15.52 -17.06 14.35
C ASP A 583 14.71 -17.61 15.52
N SER A 584 13.39 -17.36 15.51
CA SER A 584 12.49 -17.89 16.53
C SER A 584 11.48 -18.85 15.89
N SER A 585 11.24 -19.98 16.53
CA SER A 585 10.28 -20.96 16.00
C SER A 585 8.84 -20.49 16.19
N PRO A 586 7.96 -20.67 15.18
CA PRO A 586 6.53 -20.46 15.34
C PRO A 586 5.94 -21.39 16.39
N GLN A 587 4.84 -20.97 17.03
CA GLN A 587 4.18 -21.75 18.08
C GLN A 587 3.09 -22.68 17.53
N LYS A 588 2.48 -22.33 16.40
CA LYS A 588 1.35 -23.04 15.79
C LYS A 588 1.72 -23.87 14.57
N GLY A 589 3.01 -23.96 14.23
CA GLY A 589 3.47 -24.65 13.05
C GLY A 589 4.98 -24.83 12.99
N SER A 590 5.49 -25.02 11.79
CA SER A 590 6.92 -25.06 11.49
C SER A 590 7.25 -24.09 10.36
N ALA A 591 8.42 -23.46 10.43
CA ALA A 591 8.91 -22.54 9.41
C ALA A 591 10.32 -22.92 8.97
N THR A 592 10.59 -22.86 7.66
CA THR A 592 11.91 -23.11 7.06
C THR A 592 12.20 -22.04 6.05
N ALA A 593 13.35 -21.34 6.22
CA ALA A 593 13.79 -20.34 5.22
C ALA A 593 14.31 -21.05 3.98
N LYS A 594 13.95 -20.52 2.83
CA LYS A 594 14.47 -20.80 1.49
C LYS A 594 15.23 -19.57 0.99
N ALA A 595 15.65 -19.57 -0.27
CA ALA A 595 16.46 -18.46 -0.78
C ALA A 595 15.78 -17.07 -0.66
N THR A 596 14.48 -16.96 -0.95
CA THR A 596 13.73 -15.69 -0.94
C THR A 596 12.35 -15.79 -0.31
N TRP A 597 12.03 -16.90 0.32
CA TRP A 597 10.76 -17.07 1.02
C TRP A 597 10.94 -17.95 2.24
N ILE A 598 9.94 -17.92 3.09
CA ILE A 598 9.83 -18.82 4.23
C ILE A 598 8.67 -19.77 3.93
N GLU A 599 8.95 -21.07 3.94
CA GLU A 599 7.93 -22.11 3.89
C GLU A 599 7.39 -22.31 5.31
N TYR A 600 6.13 -21.96 5.51
CA TYR A 600 5.44 -22.11 6.79
C TYR A 600 4.33 -23.15 6.67
N THR A 601 4.28 -24.08 7.62
CA THR A 601 3.24 -25.13 7.66
C THR A 601 2.61 -25.12 9.05
N PRO A 602 1.36 -24.58 9.20
CA PRO A 602 0.66 -24.64 10.47
C PRO A 602 0.19 -26.06 10.78
N ASN A 603 0.06 -26.39 12.07
CA ASN A 603 -0.54 -27.67 12.48
C ASN A 603 -2.02 -27.73 12.07
N ALA A 604 -2.54 -28.91 11.78
CA ALA A 604 -3.86 -29.11 11.19
C ALA A 604 -5.06 -28.66 12.07
N SER A 605 -4.87 -28.47 13.38
CA SER A 605 -5.91 -28.06 14.34
C SER A 605 -5.77 -26.62 14.85
N GLU A 606 -4.80 -25.87 14.35
CA GLU A 606 -4.50 -24.52 14.83
C GLU A 606 -5.36 -23.47 14.12
N SER A 607 -5.55 -22.34 14.79
CA SER A 607 -6.20 -21.15 14.26
C SER A 607 -5.70 -19.89 14.98
N GLY A 608 -5.99 -18.70 14.39
CA GLY A 608 -5.58 -17.40 14.92
C GLY A 608 -4.14 -17.06 14.57
N THR A 609 -3.59 -16.01 15.14
CA THR A 609 -2.27 -15.50 14.76
C THR A 609 -1.12 -16.34 15.35
N ASP A 610 -0.14 -16.68 14.51
CA ASP A 610 1.18 -17.16 14.88
C ASP A 610 2.23 -16.09 14.61
N SER A 611 3.38 -16.14 15.28
CA SER A 611 4.43 -15.15 15.12
C SER A 611 5.81 -15.77 15.30
N PHE A 612 6.75 -15.38 14.44
CA PHE A 612 8.17 -15.75 14.51
C PHE A 612 9.02 -14.67 13.85
N THR A 613 10.34 -14.77 13.96
CA THR A 613 11.28 -13.79 13.40
C THR A 613 12.18 -14.43 12.35
N TYR A 614 12.59 -13.62 11.37
CA TYR A 614 13.56 -14.01 10.34
C TYR A 614 14.71 -13.01 10.30
N THR A 615 15.88 -13.46 9.83
CA THR A 615 17.09 -12.66 9.71
C THR A 615 17.57 -12.60 8.28
N VAL A 616 17.98 -11.42 7.87
CA VAL A 616 18.64 -11.13 6.59
C VAL A 616 20.06 -10.64 6.82
N GLU A 617 20.92 -10.79 5.82
CA GLU A 617 22.33 -10.38 5.83
C GLU A 617 22.69 -9.70 4.53
N ASP A 618 23.38 -8.55 4.60
CA ASP A 618 23.90 -7.86 3.44
C ASP A 618 25.16 -8.54 2.88
N ARG A 619 25.64 -8.06 1.76
CA ARG A 619 26.87 -8.54 1.09
C ARG A 619 28.12 -8.38 1.94
N GLN A 620 28.17 -7.43 2.89
CA GLN A 620 29.30 -7.15 3.76
C GLN A 620 29.21 -7.87 5.12
N GLY A 621 28.11 -8.58 5.39
CA GLY A 621 27.91 -9.43 6.56
C GLY A 621 27.19 -8.78 7.73
N ALA A 622 26.66 -7.56 7.60
CA ALA A 622 25.80 -7.00 8.62
C ALA A 622 24.40 -7.63 8.58
N ARG A 623 23.77 -7.77 9.74
CA ARG A 623 22.53 -8.52 9.91
C ARG A 623 21.45 -7.70 10.59
N ALA A 624 20.21 -7.97 10.23
CA ALA A 624 19.04 -7.48 10.91
C ALA A 624 17.89 -8.49 10.85
N SER A 625 16.97 -8.40 11.81
CA SER A 625 15.83 -9.31 11.92
C SER A 625 14.52 -8.52 11.88
N ALA A 626 13.46 -9.15 11.37
CA ALA A 626 12.11 -8.65 11.41
C ALA A 626 11.12 -9.78 11.73
N ARG A 627 9.87 -9.41 12.00
CA ARG A 627 8.84 -10.34 12.44
C ARG A 627 7.99 -10.81 11.27
N VAL A 628 7.57 -12.07 11.34
CA VAL A 628 6.49 -12.62 10.51
C VAL A 628 5.29 -12.88 11.42
N ARG A 629 4.13 -12.41 11.02
CA ARG A 629 2.83 -12.69 11.65
C ARG A 629 1.95 -13.41 10.66
N VAL A 630 1.42 -14.56 11.05
CA VAL A 630 0.63 -15.41 10.17
C VAL A 630 -0.77 -15.61 10.74
N ALA A 631 -1.80 -15.24 9.99
CA ALA A 631 -3.16 -15.66 10.27
C ALA A 631 -3.35 -17.12 9.84
N VAL A 632 -3.58 -17.99 10.79
CA VAL A 632 -3.89 -19.40 10.53
C VAL A 632 -5.39 -19.59 10.53
N THR A 633 -5.95 -20.01 9.40
CA THR A 633 -7.38 -20.29 9.23
C THR A 633 -7.65 -21.80 9.19
N PRO A 634 -8.73 -22.28 9.78
CA PRO A 634 -9.15 -23.66 9.60
C PRO A 634 -9.44 -23.98 8.14
N VAL A 635 -9.26 -25.23 7.74
CA VAL A 635 -9.70 -25.71 6.42
C VAL A 635 -11.21 -25.53 6.30
N PRO A 636 -11.73 -24.88 5.23
CA PRO A 636 -13.16 -24.75 5.00
C PRO A 636 -13.86 -26.11 5.01
N SER A 637 -14.99 -26.19 5.67
CA SER A 637 -15.75 -27.46 5.80
C SER A 637 -16.49 -27.84 4.51
N LEU A 638 -16.77 -26.86 3.65
CA LEU A 638 -17.37 -27.02 2.34
C LEU A 638 -16.33 -26.60 1.31
N ASN A 639 -16.17 -27.42 0.26
CA ASN A 639 -15.33 -27.09 -0.88
C ASN A 639 -16.19 -26.42 -1.95
N GLN A 640 -15.74 -25.31 -2.47
CA GLN A 640 -16.34 -24.63 -3.62
C GLN A 640 -15.55 -25.00 -4.88
N ASN A 641 -16.20 -24.94 -6.04
CA ASN A 641 -15.50 -25.16 -7.30
C ASN A 641 -14.64 -23.94 -7.65
N PRO A 642 -13.48 -24.14 -8.29
CA PRO A 642 -12.70 -23.06 -8.82
C PRO A 642 -13.47 -22.24 -9.87
N VAL A 643 -13.06 -21.01 -10.09
CA VAL A 643 -13.57 -20.11 -11.11
C VAL A 643 -12.49 -19.99 -12.20
N ALA A 644 -12.77 -20.56 -13.36
CA ALA A 644 -11.89 -20.44 -14.52
C ALA A 644 -12.27 -19.22 -15.34
N VAL A 645 -11.34 -18.27 -15.51
CA VAL A 645 -11.51 -17.04 -16.26
C VAL A 645 -10.95 -17.24 -17.68
N PRO A 646 -11.68 -16.86 -18.75
CA PRO A 646 -11.18 -17.03 -20.11
C PRO A 646 -9.85 -16.29 -20.36
N ASP A 647 -8.91 -17.00 -20.99
CA ASP A 647 -7.61 -16.47 -21.40
C ASP A 647 -7.59 -16.04 -22.85
N THR A 648 -6.69 -15.13 -23.15
CA THR A 648 -6.44 -14.71 -24.52
C THR A 648 -4.94 -14.57 -24.80
N VAL A 649 -4.52 -14.99 -25.97
CA VAL A 649 -3.18 -14.70 -26.48
C VAL A 649 -3.26 -14.18 -27.90
N LEU A 650 -2.50 -13.12 -28.18
CA LEU A 650 -2.36 -12.56 -29.53
C LEU A 650 -0.93 -12.84 -30.01
N THR A 651 -0.81 -13.52 -31.16
CA THR A 651 0.48 -13.98 -31.69
C THR A 651 0.47 -14.06 -33.20
N ARG A 652 1.63 -14.29 -33.79
CA ARG A 652 1.83 -14.46 -35.23
C ARG A 652 1.64 -15.92 -35.67
N PRO A 653 1.45 -16.18 -36.98
CA PRO A 653 1.38 -17.54 -37.53
C PRO A 653 2.66 -18.35 -37.33
N ASP A 654 2.53 -19.68 -37.31
CA ASP A 654 3.63 -20.67 -37.24
C ASP A 654 4.56 -20.47 -36.06
N ARG A 655 3.97 -20.28 -34.86
CA ARG A 655 4.70 -20.14 -33.59
C ARG A 655 4.31 -21.19 -32.58
N MET A 656 5.25 -21.56 -31.75
CA MET A 656 4.98 -22.26 -30.47
C MET A 656 4.74 -21.20 -29.42
N VAL A 657 3.60 -21.24 -28.74
CA VAL A 657 3.25 -20.26 -27.69
C VAL A 657 2.89 -21.00 -26.43
N THR A 658 3.44 -20.57 -25.31
CA THR A 658 3.15 -21.11 -23.98
C THR A 658 2.37 -20.06 -23.19
N VAL A 659 1.20 -20.43 -22.67
CA VAL A 659 0.32 -19.55 -21.93
C VAL A 659 0.08 -20.11 -20.53
N ASN A 660 0.28 -19.29 -19.50
CA ASN A 660 -0.11 -19.63 -18.14
C ASN A 660 -1.60 -19.35 -17.96
N VAL A 661 -2.41 -20.35 -18.25
CA VAL A 661 -3.87 -20.23 -18.26
C VAL A 661 -4.51 -20.23 -16.88
N LEU A 662 -3.76 -20.48 -15.81
CA LEU A 662 -4.24 -20.38 -14.43
C LEU A 662 -3.87 -19.06 -13.75
N SER A 663 -3.20 -18.14 -14.46
CA SER A 663 -2.73 -16.88 -13.87
C SER A 663 -3.85 -15.93 -13.41
N ASN A 664 -5.03 -16.05 -14.03
CA ASN A 664 -6.24 -15.29 -13.74
C ASN A 664 -7.35 -16.15 -13.11
N ASP A 665 -7.16 -17.48 -13.03
CA ASP A 665 -8.07 -18.42 -12.39
C ASP A 665 -7.97 -18.36 -10.86
N LEU A 666 -9.06 -18.69 -10.17
CA LEU A 666 -9.15 -18.49 -8.74
C LEU A 666 -9.96 -19.60 -8.08
N ASP A 667 -9.64 -19.87 -6.83
CA ASP A 667 -10.44 -20.73 -5.98
C ASP A 667 -11.10 -19.90 -4.86
N PRO A 668 -12.44 -20.00 -4.66
CA PRO A 668 -13.10 -19.25 -3.60
C PRO A 668 -12.68 -19.65 -2.17
N ASP A 669 -12.16 -20.85 -2.01
CA ASP A 669 -11.65 -21.36 -0.73
C ASP A 669 -10.14 -21.12 -0.57
N GLY A 670 -9.46 -20.62 -1.63
CA GLY A 670 -8.02 -20.39 -1.69
C GLY A 670 -7.20 -21.68 -1.84
N ASP A 671 -7.81 -22.72 -2.40
CA ASP A 671 -7.11 -23.99 -2.68
C ASP A 671 -6.16 -23.84 -3.90
N PRO A 672 -5.02 -24.54 -3.94
CA PRO A 672 -4.09 -24.47 -5.05
C PRO A 672 -4.69 -25.12 -6.31
N LEU A 673 -4.62 -24.37 -7.42
CA LEU A 673 -5.17 -24.83 -8.70
C LEU A 673 -4.14 -25.58 -9.54
N SER A 674 -4.63 -26.53 -10.31
CA SER A 674 -3.83 -27.28 -11.27
C SER A 674 -4.63 -27.67 -12.52
N LEU A 675 -3.93 -27.78 -13.66
CA LEU A 675 -4.52 -28.27 -14.92
C LEU A 675 -4.70 -29.80 -14.90
N GLU A 676 -5.86 -30.29 -15.30
CA GLU A 676 -6.05 -31.70 -15.57
C GLU A 676 -5.35 -32.10 -16.90
N LYS A 677 -4.38 -33.00 -16.83
CA LYS A 677 -3.46 -33.33 -17.94
C LYS A 677 -4.13 -33.76 -19.23
N ASP A 678 -5.26 -34.45 -19.16
CA ASP A 678 -5.99 -35.01 -20.31
C ASP A 678 -7.24 -34.19 -20.69
N SER A 679 -7.35 -32.95 -20.21
CA SER A 679 -8.57 -32.15 -20.36
C SER A 679 -8.57 -31.22 -21.57
N LEU A 680 -7.45 -31.10 -22.29
CA LEU A 680 -7.33 -30.18 -23.41
C LEU A 680 -8.18 -30.60 -24.60
N GLU A 681 -9.08 -29.74 -25.08
CA GLU A 681 -9.92 -29.99 -26.23
C GLU A 681 -9.83 -28.81 -27.23
N THR A 682 -9.69 -29.13 -28.52
CA THR A 682 -9.74 -28.13 -29.59
C THR A 682 -10.45 -28.66 -30.82
N ALA A 683 -11.15 -27.80 -31.55
CA ALA A 683 -11.72 -28.11 -32.86
C ALA A 683 -10.67 -28.04 -33.99
N THR A 684 -9.48 -27.49 -33.70
CA THR A 684 -8.40 -27.27 -34.68
C THR A 684 -7.20 -28.15 -34.33
N PRO A 685 -7.06 -29.37 -34.93
CA PRO A 685 -5.99 -30.31 -34.57
C PRO A 685 -4.57 -29.76 -34.77
N GLU A 686 -4.40 -28.76 -35.66
CA GLU A 686 -3.12 -28.10 -35.97
C GLU A 686 -2.53 -27.33 -34.79
N LEU A 687 -3.39 -26.92 -33.81
CA LEU A 687 -2.93 -26.28 -32.57
C LEU A 687 -2.11 -27.21 -31.67
N ASP A 688 -2.33 -28.52 -31.78
CA ASP A 688 -1.63 -29.54 -30.98
C ASP A 688 -1.42 -29.15 -29.51
N PRO A 689 -2.49 -28.82 -28.74
CA PRO A 689 -2.35 -28.28 -27.40
C PRO A 689 -1.78 -29.32 -26.43
N GLN A 690 -0.81 -28.90 -25.62
CA GLN A 690 -0.14 -29.75 -24.63
C GLN A 690 -0.03 -29.04 -23.28
N VAL A 691 -0.23 -29.78 -22.18
CA VAL A 691 0.07 -29.33 -20.82
C VAL A 691 1.57 -29.42 -20.61
N ARG A 692 2.23 -28.27 -20.36
CA ARG A 692 3.69 -28.20 -20.11
C ARG A 692 4.02 -28.23 -18.63
N SER A 693 3.17 -27.62 -17.81
CA SER A 693 3.26 -27.66 -16.35
C SER A 693 1.86 -27.74 -15.74
N ASP A 694 1.76 -27.76 -14.44
CA ASP A 694 0.47 -27.77 -13.75
C ASP A 694 -0.36 -26.49 -13.98
N THR A 695 0.23 -25.44 -14.61
CA THR A 695 -0.41 -24.13 -14.84
C THR A 695 -0.38 -23.67 -16.30
N THR A 696 0.41 -24.32 -17.18
CA THR A 696 0.68 -23.80 -18.53
C THR A 696 0.23 -24.74 -19.64
N VAL A 697 -0.36 -24.13 -20.67
CA VAL A 697 -0.73 -24.80 -21.92
C VAL A 697 0.17 -24.27 -23.05
N GLN A 698 0.77 -25.16 -23.83
CA GLN A 698 1.51 -24.84 -25.04
C GLN A 698 0.68 -25.20 -26.26
N VAL A 699 0.68 -24.31 -27.27
CA VAL A 699 0.00 -24.51 -28.55
C VAL A 699 0.93 -24.18 -29.72
N HIS A 700 0.73 -24.84 -30.86
CA HIS A 700 1.34 -24.47 -32.13
C HIS A 700 0.34 -23.68 -32.96
N THR A 701 0.62 -22.41 -33.28
CA THR A 701 -0.30 -21.57 -34.03
C THR A 701 -0.31 -21.95 -35.53
N PRO A 702 -1.51 -22.10 -36.14
CA PRO A 702 -1.62 -22.39 -37.56
C PRO A 702 -1.02 -21.26 -38.43
N SER A 703 -0.59 -21.60 -39.64
CA SER A 703 -0.13 -20.66 -40.64
C SER A 703 -1.23 -19.69 -41.17
N LYS A 704 -2.50 -20.00 -40.89
CA LYS A 704 -3.65 -19.19 -41.29
C LYS A 704 -4.07 -18.25 -40.17
N VAL A 705 -4.18 -16.97 -40.47
CA VAL A 705 -4.75 -15.95 -39.58
C VAL A 705 -6.20 -16.30 -39.18
N GLY A 706 -6.56 -16.08 -37.94
CA GLY A 706 -7.89 -16.43 -37.42
C GLY A 706 -7.94 -16.49 -35.88
N THR A 707 -9.10 -16.90 -35.38
CA THR A 707 -9.33 -17.09 -33.97
C THR A 707 -9.52 -18.58 -33.71
N TYR A 708 -8.78 -19.11 -32.78
CA TYR A 708 -8.75 -20.52 -32.40
C TYR A 708 -9.03 -20.69 -30.92
N LEU A 709 -9.63 -21.81 -30.53
CA LEU A 709 -10.06 -22.08 -29.16
C LEU A 709 -9.44 -23.39 -28.66
N VAL A 710 -8.99 -23.35 -27.41
CA VAL A 710 -8.62 -24.52 -26.62
C VAL A 710 -9.40 -24.47 -25.33
N SER A 711 -10.11 -25.51 -24.98
CA SER A 711 -10.73 -25.66 -23.66
C SER A 711 -9.84 -26.50 -22.76
N TYR A 712 -9.81 -26.19 -21.49
CA TYR A 712 -9.07 -26.90 -20.46
C TYR A 712 -9.94 -27.07 -19.19
N THR A 713 -9.55 -27.96 -18.29
CA THR A 713 -10.18 -28.13 -16.98
C THR A 713 -9.18 -27.84 -15.87
N VAL A 714 -9.64 -27.04 -14.93
CA VAL A 714 -8.93 -26.67 -13.69
C VAL A 714 -9.46 -27.50 -12.55
N SER A 715 -8.60 -27.98 -11.67
CA SER A 715 -8.94 -28.71 -10.45
C SER A 715 -8.31 -28.05 -9.23
N ASP A 716 -9.04 -28.00 -8.12
CA ASP A 716 -8.61 -27.53 -6.81
C ASP A 716 -7.91 -28.61 -5.95
N GLY A 717 -7.82 -29.83 -6.46
CA GLY A 717 -7.24 -30.96 -5.71
C GLY A 717 -8.10 -31.50 -4.57
N ARG A 718 -9.25 -30.87 -4.28
CA ARG A 718 -10.23 -31.29 -3.25
C ARG A 718 -11.54 -31.82 -3.83
N GLY A 719 -11.61 -31.93 -5.15
CA GLY A 719 -12.74 -32.50 -5.89
C GLY A 719 -13.63 -31.50 -6.58
N GLY A 720 -13.35 -30.22 -6.48
CA GLY A 720 -13.93 -29.16 -7.32
C GLY A 720 -13.21 -29.07 -8.66
N SER A 721 -13.92 -28.66 -9.69
CA SER A 721 -13.36 -28.39 -11.02
C SER A 721 -14.17 -27.36 -11.79
N ALA A 722 -13.48 -26.65 -12.69
CA ALA A 722 -14.08 -25.68 -13.61
C ALA A 722 -13.50 -25.85 -15.02
N ARG A 723 -14.25 -25.40 -16.01
CA ARG A 723 -13.80 -25.41 -17.41
C ARG A 723 -13.41 -24.01 -17.85
N GLY A 724 -12.15 -23.84 -18.26
CA GLY A 724 -11.60 -22.64 -18.85
C GLY A 724 -11.52 -22.70 -20.37
N THR A 725 -11.23 -21.58 -21.00
CA THR A 725 -11.06 -21.44 -22.44
C THR A 725 -9.91 -20.49 -22.75
N LEU A 726 -8.93 -20.96 -23.52
CA LEU A 726 -7.88 -20.14 -24.10
C LEU A 726 -8.28 -19.77 -25.55
N THR A 727 -8.38 -18.49 -25.82
CA THR A 727 -8.60 -17.93 -27.17
C THR A 727 -7.28 -17.47 -27.75
N VAL A 728 -6.89 -18.08 -28.87
CA VAL A 728 -5.67 -17.76 -29.60
C VAL A 728 -6.01 -16.94 -30.85
N TYR A 729 -5.63 -15.67 -30.82
CA TYR A 729 -5.74 -14.77 -31.96
C TYR A 729 -4.44 -14.81 -32.78
N VAL A 730 -4.52 -15.31 -34.01
CA VAL A 730 -3.39 -15.38 -34.93
C VAL A 730 -3.53 -14.27 -35.98
N GLN A 731 -2.58 -13.33 -35.99
CA GLN A 731 -2.56 -12.16 -36.88
C GLN A 731 -1.14 -11.93 -37.41
N ASP A 732 -1.02 -11.56 -38.71
CA ASP A 732 0.30 -11.31 -39.34
C ASP A 732 1.05 -10.14 -38.74
N ASP A 733 0.31 -9.15 -38.24
CA ASP A 733 0.79 -7.90 -37.66
C ASP A 733 0.70 -7.85 -36.12
N ALA A 734 0.49 -8.98 -35.47
CA ALA A 734 0.50 -9.05 -34.02
C ALA A 734 1.77 -8.40 -33.45
N PRO A 735 1.64 -7.49 -32.48
CA PRO A 735 2.80 -6.83 -31.86
C PRO A 735 3.71 -7.89 -31.22
N LEU A 736 5.01 -7.75 -31.45
CA LEU A 736 6.00 -8.59 -30.82
C LEU A 736 6.17 -8.17 -29.37
N LYS A 737 6.28 -9.15 -28.48
CA LYS A 737 6.47 -8.97 -27.04
C LYS A 737 7.86 -9.47 -26.66
N ALA A 738 8.56 -8.72 -25.82
CA ALA A 738 9.82 -9.17 -25.25
C ALA A 738 9.60 -10.37 -24.32
N PRO A 739 10.57 -11.29 -24.21
CA PRO A 739 10.51 -12.36 -23.23
C PRO A 739 10.54 -11.76 -21.83
N ILE A 740 10.06 -12.51 -20.83
CA ILE A 740 10.02 -12.11 -19.43
C ILE A 740 11.04 -12.93 -18.67
N ALA A 741 12.15 -12.28 -18.30
CA ALA A 741 13.14 -12.86 -17.41
C ALA A 741 12.76 -12.63 -15.95
N ARG A 742 12.86 -13.66 -15.12
CA ARG A 742 12.59 -13.60 -13.68
C ARG A 742 13.80 -14.02 -12.88
N ASP A 743 13.98 -13.40 -11.72
CA ASP A 743 15.13 -13.70 -10.87
C ASP A 743 15.17 -15.16 -10.43
N ASP A 744 16.39 -15.67 -10.38
CA ASP A 744 16.73 -16.98 -9.88
C ASP A 744 17.52 -16.90 -8.57
N PHE A 745 17.39 -17.96 -7.78
CA PHE A 745 17.99 -18.00 -6.46
C PHE A 745 18.59 -19.37 -6.19
N VAL A 746 19.74 -19.36 -5.52
CA VAL A 746 20.40 -20.56 -5.06
C VAL A 746 20.21 -20.72 -3.56
N ASP A 747 19.63 -21.83 -3.13
CA ASP A 747 19.56 -22.17 -1.70
C ASP A 747 20.97 -22.46 -1.16
N TYR A 748 21.20 -22.14 0.12
CA TYR A 748 22.47 -22.45 0.78
C TYR A 748 22.85 -23.92 0.70
N ASP A 749 21.87 -24.80 0.87
CA ASP A 749 22.05 -26.25 0.82
C ASP A 749 22.43 -26.77 -0.58
N ALA A 750 22.17 -25.98 -1.61
CA ALA A 750 22.54 -26.30 -2.99
C ALA A 750 23.96 -25.88 -3.34
N LEU A 751 24.65 -25.12 -2.48
CA LEU A 751 26.03 -24.73 -2.72
C LEU A 751 26.98 -25.94 -2.67
N PRO A 752 27.86 -26.13 -3.68
CA PRO A 752 28.81 -27.18 -3.68
C PRO A 752 29.82 -27.08 -2.50
N THR A 753 29.96 -28.12 -1.70
CA THR A 753 30.85 -28.15 -0.51
C THR A 753 32.32 -28.13 -0.88
N ASP A 754 32.69 -28.52 -2.12
CA ASP A 754 34.07 -28.54 -2.64
C ASP A 754 34.50 -27.21 -3.26
N GLY A 755 33.58 -26.20 -3.29
CA GLY A 755 33.90 -24.93 -3.86
C GLY A 755 33.84 -24.83 -5.37
N SER A 756 33.28 -25.83 -6.03
CA SER A 756 33.02 -25.81 -7.47
C SER A 756 31.94 -24.80 -7.85
N ALA A 757 31.70 -24.65 -9.17
CA ALA A 757 30.62 -23.82 -9.65
C ALA A 757 29.26 -24.47 -9.38
N VAL A 758 28.24 -23.64 -9.04
CA VAL A 758 26.84 -24.06 -8.99
C VAL A 758 26.20 -23.94 -10.38
N SER A 759 25.37 -24.94 -10.74
CA SER A 759 24.59 -24.91 -11.99
C SER A 759 23.16 -24.51 -11.70
N VAL A 760 22.69 -23.42 -12.34
CA VAL A 760 21.34 -22.87 -12.17
C VAL A 760 20.62 -22.92 -13.51
N ASN A 761 19.44 -23.52 -13.59
CA ASN A 761 18.57 -23.49 -14.76
C ASN A 761 17.76 -22.18 -14.74
N VAL A 762 18.25 -21.16 -15.36
CA VAL A 762 17.65 -19.80 -15.31
C VAL A 762 16.42 -19.63 -16.21
N LEU A 763 16.14 -20.58 -17.11
CA LEU A 763 14.97 -20.51 -17.98
C LEU A 763 13.72 -21.23 -17.38
N GLU A 764 13.83 -21.79 -16.17
CA GLU A 764 12.73 -22.58 -15.57
C GLU A 764 11.51 -21.73 -15.19
N ASN A 765 11.76 -20.50 -14.74
CA ASN A 765 10.75 -19.53 -14.33
C ASN A 765 10.51 -18.41 -15.35
N ASP A 766 11.28 -18.41 -16.44
CA ASP A 766 11.18 -17.42 -17.52
C ASP A 766 10.05 -17.76 -18.52
N GLU A 767 9.59 -16.76 -19.27
CA GLU A 767 8.46 -16.86 -20.17
C GLU A 767 8.70 -16.07 -21.46
N ASP A 768 8.17 -16.57 -22.58
CA ASP A 768 8.05 -15.84 -23.84
C ASP A 768 6.56 -15.71 -24.19
N PRO A 769 5.95 -14.50 -24.04
CA PRO A 769 4.50 -14.31 -24.13
C PRO A 769 3.91 -14.52 -25.53
N ASP A 770 4.70 -14.41 -26.60
CA ASP A 770 4.26 -14.62 -27.98
C ASP A 770 5.13 -15.65 -28.74
N GLY A 771 5.95 -16.40 -27.99
CA GLY A 771 6.86 -17.42 -28.46
C GLY A 771 6.97 -18.63 -27.51
N SER A 772 8.15 -19.23 -27.47
CA SER A 772 8.46 -20.37 -26.59
C SER A 772 9.80 -20.13 -25.91
N ILE A 773 9.85 -20.39 -24.59
CA ILE A 773 11.07 -20.32 -23.81
C ILE A 773 12.15 -21.27 -24.33
N ASP A 774 11.79 -22.35 -25.03
CA ASP A 774 12.72 -23.30 -25.66
C ASP A 774 13.47 -22.68 -26.87
N GLU A 775 12.99 -21.57 -27.43
CA GLU A 775 13.57 -20.86 -28.59
C GLU A 775 14.41 -19.63 -28.18
N VAL A 776 14.47 -19.27 -26.89
CA VAL A 776 15.25 -18.13 -26.43
C VAL A 776 16.74 -18.45 -26.35
N THR A 777 17.55 -17.42 -26.50
CA THR A 777 19.00 -17.48 -26.37
C THR A 777 19.44 -16.85 -25.05
N LEU A 778 20.18 -17.59 -24.23
CA LEU A 778 20.72 -17.16 -22.94
C LEU A 778 22.13 -16.57 -23.11
N SER A 779 22.39 -15.43 -22.48
CA SER A 779 23.70 -14.79 -22.45
C SER A 779 23.97 -14.09 -21.10
N THR A 780 25.24 -13.90 -20.77
CA THR A 780 25.69 -13.10 -19.61
C THR A 780 26.99 -12.42 -19.94
N ALA A 781 27.21 -11.22 -19.43
CA ALA A 781 28.49 -10.51 -19.50
C ALA A 781 29.38 -10.73 -18.26
N ASP A 782 28.85 -11.43 -17.25
CA ASP A 782 29.53 -11.65 -15.98
C ASP A 782 30.79 -12.49 -16.10
N ALA A 783 31.93 -12.00 -15.58
CA ALA A 783 33.22 -12.66 -15.70
C ALA A 783 33.25 -13.99 -14.94
N GLY A 784 33.67 -15.05 -15.64
CA GLY A 784 33.87 -16.40 -15.09
C GLY A 784 32.59 -17.24 -15.05
N VAL A 785 31.45 -16.69 -15.45
CA VAL A 785 30.19 -17.46 -15.62
C VAL A 785 30.18 -18.09 -17.01
N THR A 786 29.72 -19.32 -17.09
CA THR A 786 29.66 -20.06 -18.36
C THR A 786 28.20 -20.47 -18.64
N VAL A 787 27.73 -20.18 -19.86
CA VAL A 787 26.41 -20.61 -20.34
C VAL A 787 26.51 -22.05 -20.86
N SER A 788 25.59 -22.92 -20.43
CA SER A 788 25.48 -24.30 -20.86
C SER A 788 24.01 -24.70 -21.09
N GLY A 789 23.50 -24.48 -22.30
CA GLY A 789 22.07 -24.65 -22.61
C GLY A 789 21.23 -23.65 -21.86
N SER A 790 20.26 -24.11 -21.08
CA SER A 790 19.41 -23.29 -20.18
C SER A 790 20.06 -22.94 -18.84
N ASN A 791 21.31 -23.42 -18.59
CA ASN A 791 21.96 -23.28 -17.30
C ASN A 791 23.09 -22.25 -17.34
N LEU A 792 23.26 -21.55 -16.23
CA LEU A 792 24.48 -20.82 -15.90
C LEU A 792 25.31 -21.62 -14.90
N LEU A 793 26.61 -21.78 -15.22
CA LEU A 793 27.61 -22.31 -14.32
C LEU A 793 28.30 -21.16 -13.63
N ILE A 794 27.98 -20.94 -12.36
CA ILE A 794 28.40 -19.77 -11.59
C ILE A 794 29.44 -20.19 -10.55
N PRO A 795 30.69 -19.67 -10.58
CA PRO A 795 31.68 -19.90 -9.55
C PRO A 795 31.19 -19.39 -8.19
N THR A 796 31.27 -20.21 -7.15
CA THR A 796 30.95 -19.80 -5.80
C THR A 796 31.99 -18.83 -5.24
N SER A 797 31.55 -17.88 -4.40
CA SER A 797 32.40 -16.87 -3.75
C SER A 797 32.25 -16.91 -2.22
N GLU A 798 33.10 -16.15 -1.51
CA GLU A 798 32.93 -15.99 -0.03
C GLU A 798 31.79 -15.08 0.31
N SER A 799 31.55 -14.02 -0.49
CA SER A 799 30.43 -13.09 -0.34
C SER A 799 29.29 -13.41 -1.31
N THR A 800 28.09 -12.93 -1.02
CA THR A 800 26.93 -13.01 -1.91
C THR A 800 27.27 -12.39 -3.27
N ARG A 801 26.86 -13.06 -4.33
CA ARG A 801 27.07 -12.63 -5.71
C ARG A 801 25.75 -12.54 -6.46
N LEU A 802 25.52 -11.42 -7.15
CA LEU A 802 24.47 -11.28 -8.14
C LEU A 802 25.08 -11.43 -9.54
N VAL A 803 24.47 -12.25 -10.37
CA VAL A 803 24.89 -12.49 -11.76
C VAL A 803 23.77 -12.05 -12.68
N VAL A 804 24.02 -11.04 -13.51
CA VAL A 804 23.04 -10.58 -14.50
C VAL A 804 23.07 -11.51 -15.71
N TYR A 805 21.90 -11.95 -16.14
CA TYR A 805 21.75 -12.67 -17.39
C TYR A 805 20.69 -12.00 -18.29
N THR A 806 20.80 -12.28 -19.59
CA THR A 806 19.91 -11.73 -20.60
C THR A 806 19.38 -12.87 -21.44
N ILE A 807 18.08 -12.92 -21.64
CA ILE A 807 17.42 -13.77 -22.60
C ILE A 807 17.03 -12.98 -23.83
N THR A 808 17.17 -13.57 -24.99
CA THR A 808 16.81 -12.98 -26.28
C THR A 808 15.88 -13.93 -27.00
N ASP A 809 14.71 -13.47 -27.39
CA ASP A 809 13.74 -14.26 -28.12
C ASP A 809 14.12 -14.46 -29.60
N ARG A 810 13.30 -15.16 -30.34
CA ARG A 810 13.44 -15.41 -31.77
C ARG A 810 13.40 -14.14 -32.62
N ASP A 811 12.72 -13.10 -32.15
CA ASP A 811 12.55 -11.81 -32.84
C ASP A 811 13.64 -10.80 -32.53
N GLY A 812 14.55 -11.15 -31.60
CA GLY A 812 15.68 -10.32 -31.17
C GLY A 812 15.33 -9.33 -30.06
N LEU A 813 14.16 -9.47 -29.44
CA LEU A 813 13.80 -8.70 -28.24
C LEU A 813 14.48 -9.33 -27.02
N THR A 814 14.82 -8.50 -26.03
CA THR A 814 15.61 -8.93 -24.88
C THR A 814 14.99 -8.52 -23.57
N ASN A 815 15.22 -9.34 -22.54
CA ASN A 815 14.99 -8.98 -21.16
C ASN A 815 16.09 -9.55 -20.26
N SER A 816 16.29 -8.96 -19.08
CA SER A 816 17.37 -9.37 -18.17
C SER A 816 16.83 -9.56 -16.76
N ALA A 817 17.44 -10.51 -16.04
CA ALA A 817 17.19 -10.76 -14.64
C ALA A 817 18.48 -11.14 -13.91
N VAL A 818 18.37 -11.51 -12.64
CA VAL A 818 19.52 -11.73 -11.77
C VAL A 818 19.46 -13.13 -11.16
N VAL A 819 20.61 -13.82 -11.13
CA VAL A 819 20.80 -15.02 -10.29
C VAL A 819 21.48 -14.59 -9.00
N ARG A 820 20.81 -14.82 -7.87
CA ARG A 820 21.37 -14.56 -6.54
C ARG A 820 22.01 -15.82 -5.98
N VAL A 821 23.33 -15.77 -5.77
CA VAL A 821 24.13 -16.87 -5.22
C VAL A 821 24.68 -16.44 -3.85
N PRO A 822 24.32 -17.14 -2.75
CA PRO A 822 24.80 -16.80 -1.41
C PRO A 822 26.30 -17.05 -1.28
N GLY A 823 26.97 -16.28 -0.41
CA GLY A 823 28.37 -16.44 -0.08
C GLY A 823 28.63 -17.65 0.82
N ARG A 824 29.82 -18.28 0.71
CA ARG A 824 30.17 -19.45 1.54
C ARG A 824 30.38 -19.13 3.02
N ASP A 825 30.90 -17.92 3.34
CA ASP A 825 31.15 -17.50 4.72
C ASP A 825 29.85 -17.27 5.51
N SER A 826 28.72 -17.20 4.79
CA SER A 826 27.41 -17.09 5.36
C SER A 826 26.81 -18.43 5.87
N THR A 827 27.56 -19.54 5.80
CA THR A 827 27.10 -20.92 6.08
C THR A 827 27.11 -21.33 7.54
N ALA A 828 27.21 -20.42 8.52
CA ALA A 828 26.99 -20.81 9.91
C ALA A 828 25.52 -21.19 10.09
N PRO A 829 25.16 -22.45 10.40
CA PRO A 829 23.77 -22.84 10.58
C PRO A 829 23.20 -22.08 11.77
N PHE A 830 22.05 -21.46 11.59
CA PHE A 830 21.18 -21.12 12.71
C PHE A 830 20.59 -22.43 13.25
N LEU A 831 20.80 -22.68 14.54
CA LEU A 831 20.23 -23.83 15.25
C LEU A 831 18.76 -23.56 15.53
#